data_a65250dceb4a794e8ffb0ba0dd5462bf
#
_entry.id   a65250dceb4a794e8ffb0ba0dd5462bf
#
_cell.length_a   1.000
_cell.length_b   1.000
_cell.length_c   1.000
_cell.angle_alpha   90.00
_cell.angle_beta   90.00
_cell.angle_gamma   90.00
#
_symmetry.space_group_name_H-M   'P 1'
#
loop_
_entity.id
_entity.type
_entity.pdbx_description
1 polymer ?
#
loop_
_entity_poly.entity_id
_entity_poly.type
_entity_poly.pdbx_seq_one_letter_code
_entity_poly.pdbx_strand_id
1 'polypeptide(L)'
;SHFLGVLMAVVLVMTYTSCSDEDTTDTTDFALYYLGMTDIGPSMSGIISEPSYKGSVPSDFTITGITLNGEAYTGSDFIINKETGAIEINSAKDTPVGSYKISISCMAGGSYHEYKNIVEVNMMKPVPDGITVEPNEIQIEYSIVSDAKSTEELPTAQVKTDGNHVSITKYAIAKSDISSFFNISQTGEITIVRGSDIAPGIHTLALKLTTGASSEDEGIFENALTINVTSKPLGLTYEPNEGLIEAETAEEPETSFKSETPMLKGSLENIAYSIESIEPSTDKIKIDPTTGVLSVDKHHGFEIGQEYVISVKVANKYATDGVSFNNVYTLKVVNRIVPVANFSYPANVEIYESSPLKVTPDEGLEGDGITFTLKDDLGQQLSVDKNGVVSAKKGHTIPNGDYIITVTASNTKNSKEASFNLKVKNNPNKFSFIRYGNNIGVDAESNANQFRITVDKAANATTILSKFTIPAPTTDITGKNVRWSIRNGRNCDKLEIDENGKISFTNAIWPGLDAKEPAATNGSGFFFVTATVGEDKDSEFSLEVPVFIHYDLVVAGVHVLYNPFVFQVNPKTIGNSTYSEKPTIKGIDAEALSSFTLDYRRSFNYTAISGTFTNGDPKTSNFLNTLWTKFGEDSGRGVNTGSRNAISYYSNIDKNKNTLSYAIGYVDPTNGLALKLNPNKWVLDGEYPNGVFTGQMTFDKNGIDPQKGSQVFPLIIWFDPNF
;
A
#
# COMPACT_ATOMS: atom_id res chain seq x y z
N SER A 1 -13.69 -29.13 19.18
CA SER A 1 -12.66 -29.68 20.06
C SER A 1 -12.87 -31.16 20.23
N HIS A 2 -12.28 -32.03 19.46
CA HIS A 2 -12.03 -33.46 19.66
C HIS A 2 -11.86 -34.24 18.34
N PHE A 3 -11.30 -33.61 17.31
CA PHE A 3 -11.03 -34.36 16.06
C PHE A 3 -9.57 -34.21 15.53
N LEU A 4 -8.68 -33.58 16.31
CA LEU A 4 -7.26 -33.44 15.93
C LEU A 4 -6.32 -34.33 16.76
N GLY A 5 -6.85 -35.22 17.59
CA GLY A 5 -6.07 -36.09 18.48
C GLY A 5 -5.89 -37.54 18.00
N VAL A 6 -6.46 -37.94 16.88
CA VAL A 6 -6.49 -39.37 16.48
C VAL A 6 -5.60 -39.67 15.26
N LEU A 7 -5.07 -38.67 14.56
CA LEU A 7 -4.23 -38.91 13.36
C LEU A 7 -2.72 -38.98 13.66
N MET A 8 -2.30 -38.79 14.91
CA MET A 8 -0.88 -38.87 15.31
C MET A 8 -0.51 -40.09 16.13
N ALA A 9 -1.44 -41.02 16.36
CA ALA A 9 -1.22 -42.18 17.20
C ALA A 9 -1.14 -43.53 16.43
N VAL A 10 -1.10 -43.53 15.10
CA VAL A 10 -1.03 -44.75 14.31
C VAL A 10 0.35 -44.99 13.66
N VAL A 11 1.31 -44.09 13.85
CA VAL A 11 2.67 -44.23 13.25
C VAL A 11 3.72 -44.80 14.21
N LEU A 12 3.39 -45.17 15.41
CA LEU A 12 4.43 -45.62 16.35
C LEU A 12 4.08 -46.90 17.07
N VAL A 13 3.84 -48.00 16.37
CA VAL A 13 4.11 -49.35 16.90
C VAL A 13 4.33 -50.30 15.71
N MET A 14 5.51 -50.38 15.17
CA MET A 14 6.07 -51.62 14.63
C MET A 14 7.39 -51.89 15.34
N THR A 15 7.30 -52.55 16.43
CA THR A 15 8.43 -53.20 17.08
C THR A 15 8.94 -54.32 16.19
N TYR A 16 10.20 -54.19 15.79
CA TYR A 16 10.95 -55.27 15.16
C TYR A 16 11.09 -56.44 16.12
N THR A 17 10.48 -57.57 15.82
CA THR A 17 10.97 -58.85 16.31
C THR A 17 11.92 -59.43 15.27
N SER A 18 13.22 -59.34 15.57
CA SER A 18 14.25 -60.06 14.87
C SER A 18 14.05 -61.55 15.12
N CYS A 19 13.80 -62.31 14.08
CA CYS A 19 14.17 -63.73 14.02
C CYS A 19 15.03 -63.94 12.80
N SER A 20 16.28 -64.31 13.05
CA SER A 20 17.17 -64.89 12.07
C SER A 20 16.61 -66.18 11.56
N ASP A 21 16.55 -66.39 10.27
CA ASP A 21 17.20 -67.47 9.53
C ASP A 21 16.60 -67.70 8.15
N GLU A 22 17.51 -67.95 7.25
CA GLU A 22 17.39 -68.48 5.91
C GLU A 22 17.01 -67.53 4.78
N ASP A 23 18.05 -67.22 3.99
CA ASP A 23 18.02 -66.80 2.59
C ASP A 23 17.11 -67.71 1.75
N THR A 24 15.87 -67.33 1.67
CA THR A 24 15.08 -67.61 0.48
C THR A 24 14.57 -66.30 -0.01
N THR A 25 15.33 -65.71 -0.93
CA THR A 25 14.85 -64.60 -1.75
C THR A 25 13.67 -65.10 -2.55
N ASP A 26 12.49 -64.93 -2.00
CA ASP A 26 11.25 -65.18 -2.72
C ASP A 26 11.08 -64.06 -3.72
N THR A 27 11.62 -64.25 -4.92
CA THR A 27 11.59 -63.32 -6.04
C THR A 27 10.20 -63.14 -6.63
N THR A 28 9.20 -63.90 -6.11
CA THR A 28 7.82 -63.87 -6.60
C THR A 28 6.94 -62.83 -5.94
N ASP A 29 7.40 -62.17 -4.88
CA ASP A 29 6.60 -61.21 -4.09
C ASP A 29 7.12 -59.79 -4.16
N PHE A 30 7.62 -59.38 -5.33
CA PHE A 30 8.01 -57.99 -5.57
C PHE A 30 6.79 -57.10 -5.70
N ALA A 31 6.77 -55.99 -4.97
CA ALA A 31 5.72 -54.99 -5.06
C ALA A 31 6.35 -53.59 -5.04
N LEU A 32 5.80 -52.66 -5.82
CA LEU A 32 6.21 -51.30 -5.95
C LEU A 32 5.07 -50.37 -5.55
N TYR A 33 5.37 -49.27 -4.85
CA TYR A 33 4.41 -48.30 -4.36
C TYR A 33 4.92 -46.86 -4.58
N TYR A 34 4.11 -46.05 -5.25
CA TYR A 34 4.35 -44.60 -5.40
C TYR A 34 3.32 -43.81 -4.62
N LEU A 35 3.74 -42.69 -4.10
CA LEU A 35 2.83 -41.63 -3.70
C LEU A 35 2.51 -40.78 -4.94
N GLY A 36 1.24 -40.57 -5.23
CA GLY A 36 0.81 -39.67 -6.28
C GLY A 36 0.96 -38.18 -5.85
N MET A 37 0.67 -37.31 -6.77
CA MET A 37 0.62 -35.85 -6.51
C MET A 37 -0.70 -35.26 -6.97
N THR A 38 -1.24 -34.36 -6.16
CA THR A 38 -2.47 -33.62 -6.46
C THR A 38 -2.19 -32.12 -6.39
N ASP A 39 -3.10 -31.33 -6.95
CA ASP A 39 -3.10 -29.88 -6.87
C ASP A 39 -1.83 -29.22 -7.43
N ILE A 40 -1.35 -29.75 -8.56
CA ILE A 40 -0.20 -29.20 -9.27
C ILE A 40 -0.69 -28.22 -10.32
N GLY A 41 -0.34 -26.95 -10.15
CA GLY A 41 -0.61 -25.91 -11.17
C GLY A 41 0.37 -25.95 -12.34
N PRO A 42 0.02 -25.36 -13.49
CA PRO A 42 0.84 -25.41 -14.72
C PRO A 42 2.23 -24.77 -14.58
N SER A 43 2.42 -23.82 -13.67
CA SER A 43 3.73 -23.18 -13.40
C SER A 43 4.54 -23.90 -12.34
N MET A 44 3.98 -24.91 -11.69
CA MET A 44 4.65 -25.65 -10.62
C MET A 44 5.45 -26.81 -11.22
N SER A 45 6.60 -27.10 -10.64
CA SER A 45 7.37 -28.31 -10.86
C SER A 45 7.42 -29.11 -9.58
N GLY A 46 7.59 -30.41 -9.69
CA GLY A 46 7.65 -31.28 -8.53
C GLY A 46 8.37 -32.57 -8.80
N ILE A 47 8.72 -33.26 -7.73
CA ILE A 47 9.34 -34.57 -7.79
C ILE A 47 8.47 -35.54 -6.96
N ILE A 48 7.99 -36.58 -7.62
CA ILE A 48 7.45 -37.74 -6.93
C ILE A 48 8.64 -38.54 -6.43
N SER A 49 8.71 -38.71 -5.13
CA SER A 49 9.79 -39.40 -4.47
C SER A 49 9.96 -40.82 -5.01
N GLU A 50 11.14 -41.37 -4.77
CA GLU A 50 11.46 -42.76 -5.05
C GLU A 50 10.35 -43.69 -4.52
N PRO A 51 9.99 -44.72 -5.27
CA PRO A 51 8.98 -45.68 -4.81
C PRO A 51 9.45 -46.46 -3.60
N SER A 52 8.50 -46.78 -2.74
CA SER A 52 8.72 -47.85 -1.75
C SER A 52 8.53 -49.18 -2.42
N TYR A 53 9.29 -50.17 -2.02
CA TYR A 53 9.19 -51.52 -2.58
C TYR A 53 9.29 -52.60 -1.50
N LYS A 54 8.80 -53.78 -1.85
CA LYS A 54 8.98 -55.02 -1.11
C LYS A 54 9.71 -56.03 -2.01
N GLY A 55 10.70 -56.69 -1.51
CA GLY A 55 11.51 -57.68 -2.27
C GLY A 55 12.84 -57.09 -2.72
N SER A 56 13.33 -57.53 -3.88
CA SER A 56 14.64 -57.11 -4.42
C SER A 56 14.68 -55.64 -4.77
N VAL A 57 15.86 -55.00 -4.68
CA VAL A 57 16.06 -53.62 -5.06
C VAL A 57 15.73 -53.41 -6.54
N PRO A 58 14.82 -52.49 -6.88
CA PRO A 58 14.47 -52.24 -8.27
C PRO A 58 15.51 -51.32 -8.96
N SER A 59 15.64 -51.49 -10.27
CA SER A 59 16.50 -50.69 -11.16
C SER A 59 15.86 -50.58 -12.54
N ASP A 60 16.49 -49.81 -13.43
CA ASP A 60 16.10 -49.65 -14.84
C ASP A 60 14.64 -49.20 -15.01
N PHE A 61 14.25 -48.23 -14.19
CA PHE A 61 12.92 -47.67 -14.24
C PHE A 61 12.61 -46.98 -15.58
N THR A 62 11.43 -47.25 -16.11
CA THR A 62 10.96 -46.67 -17.37
C THR A 62 9.45 -46.40 -17.31
N ILE A 63 9.04 -45.23 -17.83
CA ILE A 63 7.62 -44.97 -18.05
C ILE A 63 7.18 -45.73 -19.31
N THR A 64 6.21 -46.64 -19.15
CA THR A 64 5.68 -47.48 -20.23
C THR A 64 4.43 -46.92 -20.87
N GLY A 65 3.76 -46.00 -20.20
CA GLY A 65 2.59 -45.30 -20.73
C GLY A 65 2.06 -44.26 -19.78
N ILE A 66 1.46 -43.23 -20.35
CA ILE A 66 0.79 -42.16 -19.64
C ILE A 66 -0.62 -42.03 -20.22
N THR A 67 -1.62 -41.86 -19.38
CA THR A 67 -2.95 -41.45 -19.80
C THR A 67 -3.34 -40.12 -19.14
N LEU A 68 -4.06 -39.29 -19.88
CA LEU A 68 -4.72 -38.08 -19.40
C LEU A 68 -6.23 -38.26 -19.51
N ASN A 69 -6.92 -38.19 -18.37
CA ASN A 69 -8.37 -38.42 -18.28
C ASN A 69 -8.83 -39.74 -18.93
N GLY A 70 -7.96 -40.78 -18.93
CA GLY A 70 -8.22 -42.07 -19.50
C GLY A 70 -7.78 -42.27 -20.96
N GLU A 71 -7.41 -41.22 -21.67
CA GLU A 71 -6.89 -41.28 -23.04
C GLU A 71 -5.36 -41.26 -23.07
N ALA A 72 -4.74 -41.87 -24.07
CA ALA A 72 -3.28 -41.91 -24.20
C ALA A 72 -2.65 -40.50 -24.31
N TYR A 73 -1.63 -40.28 -23.50
CA TYR A 73 -0.90 -38.99 -23.49
C TYR A 73 0.57 -39.20 -23.92
N THR A 74 1.04 -38.39 -24.85
CA THR A 74 2.38 -38.53 -25.45
C THR A 74 3.31 -37.35 -25.16
N GLY A 75 2.90 -36.43 -24.25
CA GLY A 75 3.74 -35.29 -23.81
C GLY A 75 4.98 -35.76 -23.02
N SER A 76 5.96 -34.86 -22.89
CA SER A 76 7.24 -35.11 -22.23
C SER A 76 7.35 -34.48 -20.85
N ASP A 77 6.23 -34.21 -20.21
CA ASP A 77 6.19 -33.49 -18.92
C ASP A 77 6.64 -34.32 -17.72
N PHE A 78 6.74 -35.65 -17.90
CA PHE A 78 7.12 -36.58 -16.86
C PHE A 78 8.42 -37.27 -17.21
N ILE A 79 9.43 -37.16 -16.37
CA ILE A 79 10.76 -37.73 -16.55
C ILE A 79 11.04 -38.62 -15.37
N ILE A 80 11.34 -39.92 -15.64
CA ILE A 80 11.70 -40.87 -14.60
C ILE A 80 13.21 -41.00 -14.47
N ASN A 81 13.71 -41.00 -13.24
CA ASN A 81 15.08 -41.37 -12.96
C ASN A 81 15.21 -42.90 -13.06
N LYS A 82 16.07 -43.38 -13.97
CA LYS A 82 16.23 -44.81 -14.25
C LYS A 82 16.79 -45.61 -13.09
N GLU A 83 17.55 -44.99 -12.21
CA GLU A 83 18.22 -45.65 -11.09
C GLU A 83 17.32 -45.65 -9.86
N THR A 84 16.65 -44.55 -9.56
CA THR A 84 15.92 -44.38 -8.31
C THR A 84 14.41 -44.54 -8.48
N GLY A 85 13.88 -44.42 -9.68
CA GLY A 85 12.45 -44.42 -9.95
C GLY A 85 11.72 -43.12 -9.58
N ALA A 86 12.41 -42.10 -9.08
CA ALA A 86 11.81 -40.78 -8.84
C ALA A 86 11.32 -40.17 -10.17
N ILE A 87 10.16 -39.55 -10.14
CA ILE A 87 9.56 -38.91 -11.32
C ILE A 87 9.62 -37.38 -11.16
N GLU A 88 10.32 -36.72 -12.05
CA GLU A 88 10.30 -35.27 -12.15
C GLU A 88 9.12 -34.83 -13.01
N ILE A 89 8.35 -33.89 -12.47
CA ILE A 89 7.22 -33.28 -13.15
C ILE A 89 7.60 -31.81 -13.40
N ASN A 90 7.68 -31.44 -14.66
CA ASN A 90 7.85 -30.05 -15.05
C ASN A 90 6.54 -29.56 -15.64
N SER A 91 5.77 -28.82 -14.84
CA SER A 91 4.54 -28.20 -15.30
C SER A 91 4.85 -26.99 -16.15
N ALA A 92 5.01 -27.23 -17.44
CA ALA A 92 5.09 -26.14 -18.39
C ALA A 92 3.70 -25.54 -18.60
N LYS A 93 3.65 -24.28 -19.02
CA LYS A 93 2.42 -23.53 -19.28
C LYS A 93 1.40 -24.26 -20.16
N ASP A 94 1.88 -25.11 -21.04
CA ASP A 94 1.08 -25.85 -22.01
C ASP A 94 0.71 -27.27 -21.56
N THR A 95 1.08 -27.70 -20.34
CA THR A 95 0.70 -29.02 -19.81
C THR A 95 -0.83 -29.07 -19.64
N PRO A 96 -1.55 -29.99 -20.30
CA PRO A 96 -2.98 -30.06 -20.21
C PRO A 96 -3.49 -30.33 -18.78
N VAL A 97 -4.57 -29.68 -18.40
CA VAL A 97 -5.26 -29.88 -17.14
C VAL A 97 -5.95 -31.24 -17.12
N GLY A 98 -5.89 -31.97 -16.02
CA GLY A 98 -6.59 -33.22 -15.84
C GLY A 98 -5.85 -34.22 -14.94
N SER A 99 -6.41 -35.45 -14.89
CA SER A 99 -5.83 -36.55 -14.14
C SER A 99 -4.94 -37.40 -15.03
N TYR A 100 -3.67 -37.44 -14.68
CA TYR A 100 -2.68 -38.30 -15.31
C TYR A 100 -2.53 -39.59 -14.54
N LYS A 101 -2.44 -40.71 -15.28
CA LYS A 101 -2.05 -42.00 -14.71
C LYS A 101 -0.84 -42.53 -15.46
N ILE A 102 0.21 -42.82 -14.71
CA ILE A 102 1.50 -43.19 -15.25
C ILE A 102 1.76 -44.68 -14.96
N SER A 103 2.09 -45.40 -16.02
CA SER A 103 2.50 -46.81 -15.98
C SER A 103 4.02 -46.91 -15.99
N ILE A 104 4.58 -47.76 -15.15
CA ILE A 104 6.02 -47.83 -14.93
C ILE A 104 6.45 -49.30 -14.99
N SER A 105 7.62 -49.50 -15.60
CA SER A 105 8.34 -50.79 -15.50
C SER A 105 9.66 -50.64 -14.78
N CYS A 106 10.14 -51.72 -14.18
CA CYS A 106 11.46 -51.81 -13.57
C CYS A 106 11.99 -53.25 -13.63
N MET A 107 13.29 -53.40 -13.40
CA MET A 107 13.92 -54.68 -13.17
C MET A 107 14.08 -54.94 -11.67
N ALA A 108 13.69 -56.08 -11.16
CA ALA A 108 13.91 -56.46 -9.79
C ALA A 108 14.21 -57.95 -9.70
N GLY A 109 15.27 -58.38 -8.98
CA GLY A 109 15.68 -59.75 -8.87
C GLY A 109 15.97 -60.45 -10.21
N GLY A 110 16.37 -59.68 -11.24
CA GLY A 110 16.61 -60.18 -12.59
C GLY A 110 15.35 -60.39 -13.44
N SER A 111 14.17 -60.00 -12.94
CA SER A 111 12.89 -60.13 -13.63
C SER A 111 12.33 -58.75 -13.99
N TYR A 112 11.63 -58.69 -15.14
CA TYR A 112 10.91 -57.49 -15.57
C TYR A 112 9.54 -57.41 -14.90
N HIS A 113 9.22 -56.23 -14.35
CA HIS A 113 7.94 -55.97 -13.71
C HIS A 113 7.32 -54.72 -14.34
N GLU A 114 6.04 -54.77 -14.66
CA GLU A 114 5.26 -53.65 -15.18
C GLU A 114 4.03 -53.39 -14.31
N TYR A 115 3.84 -52.13 -13.95
CA TYR A 115 2.72 -51.67 -13.14
C TYR A 115 1.95 -50.63 -13.93
N LYS A 116 0.71 -50.94 -14.27
CA LYS A 116 -0.18 -50.03 -14.98
C LYS A 116 -0.82 -49.03 -14.04
N ASN A 117 -0.79 -47.75 -14.43
CA ASN A 117 -1.46 -46.67 -13.72
C ASN A 117 -1.07 -46.59 -12.22
N ILE A 118 0.18 -46.86 -11.90
CA ILE A 118 0.65 -46.94 -10.52
C ILE A 118 0.82 -45.55 -9.88
N VAL A 119 1.00 -44.52 -10.68
CA VAL A 119 1.15 -43.13 -10.21
C VAL A 119 -0.01 -42.31 -10.75
N GLU A 120 -0.62 -41.52 -9.87
CA GLU A 120 -1.66 -40.56 -10.25
C GLU A 120 -1.18 -39.14 -9.98
N VAL A 121 -1.35 -38.27 -10.98
CA VAL A 121 -1.00 -36.86 -10.90
C VAL A 121 -2.20 -36.02 -11.36
N ASN A 122 -2.65 -35.10 -10.54
CA ASN A 122 -3.72 -34.16 -10.88
C ASN A 122 -3.17 -32.78 -11.18
N MET A 123 -3.23 -32.39 -12.47
CA MET A 123 -2.88 -31.04 -12.94
C MET A 123 -4.06 -30.11 -12.82
N MET A 124 -3.87 -28.98 -12.18
CA MET A 124 -4.90 -27.99 -11.93
C MET A 124 -4.89 -26.91 -12.99
N LYS A 125 -6.03 -26.21 -13.14
CA LYS A 125 -6.12 -25.02 -13.98
C LYS A 125 -5.28 -23.88 -13.43
N PRO A 126 -4.70 -23.04 -14.28
CA PRO A 126 -3.97 -21.84 -13.83
C PRO A 126 -4.88 -20.86 -13.09
N VAL A 127 -6.15 -20.78 -13.50
CA VAL A 127 -7.19 -19.99 -12.86
C VAL A 127 -8.52 -20.73 -12.92
N PRO A 128 -9.47 -20.51 -12.00
CA PRO A 128 -10.81 -21.09 -12.10
C PRO A 128 -11.58 -20.52 -13.31
N ASP A 129 -12.59 -21.25 -13.78
CA ASP A 129 -13.45 -20.82 -14.89
C ASP A 129 -14.28 -19.58 -14.55
N GLY A 130 -14.56 -19.39 -13.26
CA GLY A 130 -15.28 -18.27 -12.70
C GLY A 130 -15.29 -18.34 -11.19
N ILE A 131 -15.85 -17.31 -10.58
CA ILE A 131 -16.11 -17.27 -9.14
C ILE A 131 -17.51 -16.78 -8.87
N THR A 132 -18.05 -17.20 -7.74
CA THR A 132 -19.27 -16.65 -7.14
C THR A 132 -18.95 -16.25 -5.72
N VAL A 133 -19.41 -15.07 -5.31
CA VAL A 133 -19.29 -14.60 -3.92
C VAL A 133 -20.68 -14.61 -3.29
N GLU A 134 -20.82 -15.23 -2.14
CA GLU A 134 -22.11 -15.34 -1.43
C GLU A 134 -22.01 -14.82 0.01
N PRO A 135 -22.79 -13.80 0.37
CA PRO A 135 -23.66 -13.00 -0.50
C PRO A 135 -22.82 -12.16 -1.49
N ASN A 136 -23.36 -11.87 -2.67
CA ASN A 136 -22.68 -11.03 -3.67
C ASN A 136 -22.79 -9.52 -3.39
N GLU A 137 -23.61 -9.17 -2.40
CA GLU A 137 -23.75 -7.81 -1.90
C GLU A 137 -23.84 -7.86 -0.35
N ILE A 138 -23.09 -6.98 0.30
CA ILE A 138 -23.15 -6.76 1.74
C ILE A 138 -23.50 -5.31 2.03
N GLN A 139 -24.29 -5.10 3.06
CA GLN A 139 -24.63 -3.77 3.56
C GLN A 139 -24.08 -3.60 4.97
N ILE A 140 -23.42 -2.47 5.21
CA ILE A 140 -22.87 -2.11 6.51
C ILE A 140 -23.16 -0.65 6.83
N GLU A 141 -23.36 -0.36 8.10
CA GLU A 141 -23.49 1.03 8.55
C GLU A 141 -22.11 1.61 8.87
N TYR A 142 -21.84 2.82 8.38
CA TYR A 142 -20.58 3.52 8.56
C TYR A 142 -20.17 3.66 10.04
N SER A 143 -21.13 4.01 10.93
CA SER A 143 -20.85 4.16 12.36
C SER A 143 -20.39 2.86 13.02
N ILE A 144 -20.82 1.70 12.51
CA ILE A 144 -20.43 0.39 13.02
C ILE A 144 -19.05 0.01 12.51
N VAL A 145 -18.80 0.17 11.21
CA VAL A 145 -17.54 -0.24 10.59
C VAL A 145 -16.39 0.70 10.96
N SER A 146 -16.65 1.99 11.10
CA SER A 146 -15.63 2.99 11.45
C SER A 146 -15.27 2.99 12.94
N ASP A 147 -16.10 2.45 13.80
CA ASP A 147 -15.84 2.33 15.24
C ASP A 147 -15.04 1.05 15.53
N ALA A 148 -13.76 1.22 15.83
CA ALA A 148 -12.88 0.11 16.19
C ALA A 148 -13.32 -0.61 17.49
N LYS A 149 -14.16 0.02 18.32
CA LYS A 149 -14.66 -0.53 19.59
C LYS A 149 -16.04 -1.17 19.48
N SER A 150 -16.71 -1.01 18.35
CA SER A 150 -18.02 -1.62 18.13
C SER A 150 -17.94 -3.14 18.33
N THR A 151 -18.94 -3.70 18.99
CA THR A 151 -19.08 -5.15 19.22
C THR A 151 -20.12 -5.78 18.30
N GLU A 152 -20.76 -4.98 17.45
CA GLU A 152 -21.74 -5.50 16.49
C GLU A 152 -21.06 -6.37 15.45
N GLU A 153 -21.72 -7.44 15.03
CA GLU A 153 -21.19 -8.34 14.01
C GLU A 153 -21.13 -7.62 12.66
N LEU A 154 -20.01 -7.77 11.97
CA LEU A 154 -19.86 -7.31 10.60
C LEU A 154 -20.18 -8.47 9.64
N PRO A 155 -20.85 -8.20 8.51
CA PRO A 155 -21.18 -9.22 7.55
C PRO A 155 -19.90 -9.79 6.91
N THR A 156 -19.98 -11.05 6.51
CA THR A 156 -18.92 -11.75 5.78
C THR A 156 -19.47 -12.25 4.45
N ALA A 157 -18.55 -12.57 3.53
CA ALA A 157 -18.91 -13.18 2.26
C ALA A 157 -17.94 -14.31 1.95
N GLN A 158 -18.41 -15.33 1.25
CA GLN A 158 -17.65 -16.53 0.93
C GLN A 158 -17.44 -16.66 -0.58
N VAL A 159 -16.19 -16.81 -0.98
CA VAL A 159 -15.83 -17.09 -2.38
C VAL A 159 -16.02 -18.56 -2.69
N LYS A 160 -16.68 -18.86 -3.81
CA LYS A 160 -16.78 -20.17 -4.43
C LYS A 160 -16.18 -20.11 -5.83
N THR A 161 -15.53 -21.16 -6.26
CA THR A 161 -14.90 -21.27 -7.57
C THR A 161 -15.64 -22.22 -8.47
N ASP A 162 -15.70 -21.90 -9.75
CA ASP A 162 -16.33 -22.72 -10.78
C ASP A 162 -15.28 -23.55 -11.52
N GLY A 163 -15.68 -24.72 -11.99
CA GLY A 163 -14.88 -25.62 -12.79
C GLY A 163 -14.28 -26.79 -12.03
N ASN A 164 -13.78 -27.77 -12.82
CA ASN A 164 -13.09 -28.94 -12.32
C ASN A 164 -11.58 -28.70 -12.34
N HIS A 165 -10.84 -29.45 -11.54
CA HIS A 165 -9.38 -29.32 -11.42
C HIS A 165 -8.95 -27.91 -11.03
N VAL A 166 -9.62 -27.34 -10.03
CA VAL A 166 -9.30 -26.06 -9.44
C VAL A 166 -8.88 -26.26 -8.00
N SER A 167 -7.68 -25.81 -7.68
CA SER A 167 -7.16 -25.79 -6.31
C SER A 167 -6.57 -24.42 -6.04
N ILE A 168 -7.20 -23.67 -5.16
CA ILE A 168 -6.74 -22.32 -4.85
C ILE A 168 -5.68 -22.38 -3.76
N THR A 169 -4.47 -21.98 -4.11
CA THR A 169 -3.34 -21.88 -3.17
C THR A 169 -3.33 -20.56 -2.42
N LYS A 170 -3.90 -19.51 -3.02
CA LYS A 170 -3.95 -18.18 -2.42
C LYS A 170 -5.16 -17.41 -2.89
N TYR A 171 -5.89 -16.85 -1.92
CA TYR A 171 -6.90 -15.83 -2.12
C TYR A 171 -6.31 -14.47 -1.75
N ALA A 172 -6.57 -13.46 -2.55
CA ALA A 172 -6.20 -12.08 -2.27
C ALA A 172 -7.27 -11.11 -2.77
N ILE A 173 -7.33 -9.95 -2.16
CA ILE A 173 -8.13 -8.83 -2.67
C ILE A 173 -7.24 -8.06 -3.64
N ALA A 174 -7.74 -7.84 -4.85
CA ALA A 174 -7.02 -7.03 -5.84
C ALA A 174 -6.86 -5.59 -5.34
N LYS A 175 -5.74 -4.98 -5.69
CA LYS A 175 -5.39 -3.64 -5.21
C LYS A 175 -6.40 -2.60 -5.67
N SER A 176 -6.98 -1.86 -4.72
CA SER A 176 -7.91 -0.75 -4.93
C SER A 176 -7.85 0.21 -3.74
N ASP A 177 -8.51 1.36 -3.83
CA ASP A 177 -8.56 2.34 -2.73
C ASP A 177 -9.23 1.78 -1.48
N ILE A 178 -10.11 0.79 -1.62
CA ILE A 178 -10.81 0.16 -0.49
C ILE A 178 -10.26 -1.21 -0.09
N SER A 179 -9.31 -1.77 -0.85
CA SER A 179 -8.80 -3.14 -0.64
C SER A 179 -8.22 -3.37 0.76
N SER A 180 -7.63 -2.33 1.37
CA SER A 180 -7.06 -2.39 2.72
C SER A 180 -8.09 -2.51 3.84
N PHE A 181 -9.37 -2.25 3.55
CA PHE A 181 -10.47 -2.34 4.51
C PHE A 181 -11.04 -3.75 4.64
N PHE A 182 -10.56 -4.68 3.87
CA PHE A 182 -11.06 -6.05 3.80
C PHE A 182 -9.96 -7.06 3.97
N ASN A 183 -10.34 -8.23 4.50
CA ASN A 183 -9.49 -9.41 4.59
C ASN A 183 -10.10 -10.52 3.80
N ILE A 184 -9.24 -11.42 3.31
CA ILE A 184 -9.68 -12.69 2.77
C ILE A 184 -8.87 -13.82 3.40
N SER A 185 -9.56 -14.84 3.89
CA SER A 185 -8.91 -16.01 4.50
C SER A 185 -8.34 -16.96 3.44
N GLN A 186 -7.58 -17.94 3.87
CA GLN A 186 -7.09 -19.02 3.00
C GLN A 186 -8.22 -19.93 2.46
N THR A 187 -9.41 -19.83 3.03
CA THR A 187 -10.60 -20.56 2.58
C THR A 187 -11.53 -19.69 1.74
N GLY A 188 -11.14 -18.44 1.45
CA GLY A 188 -11.93 -17.52 0.63
C GLY A 188 -13.02 -16.78 1.40
N GLU A 189 -13.00 -16.77 2.73
CA GLU A 189 -13.91 -15.94 3.52
C GLU A 189 -13.43 -14.48 3.52
N ILE A 190 -14.30 -13.57 3.08
CA ILE A 190 -14.06 -12.12 3.06
C ILE A 190 -14.65 -11.52 4.32
N THR A 191 -13.85 -10.77 5.05
CA THR A 191 -14.24 -10.07 6.28
C THR A 191 -13.86 -8.60 6.19
N ILE A 192 -14.56 -7.76 6.97
CA ILE A 192 -14.33 -6.31 7.00
C ILE A 192 -13.44 -5.99 8.19
N VAL A 193 -12.48 -5.10 7.98
CA VAL A 193 -11.60 -4.62 9.05
C VAL A 193 -12.35 -3.56 9.86
N ARG A 194 -12.49 -3.80 11.15
CA ARG A 194 -13.11 -2.85 12.09
C ARG A 194 -12.25 -1.60 12.26
N GLY A 195 -12.88 -0.44 12.38
CA GLY A 195 -12.18 0.85 12.41
C GLY A 195 -11.82 1.38 11.01
N SER A 196 -12.47 0.87 9.98
CA SER A 196 -12.24 1.26 8.59
C SER A 196 -13.06 2.50 8.22
N ASP A 197 -12.41 3.49 7.62
CA ASP A 197 -13.07 4.70 7.10
C ASP A 197 -13.46 4.51 5.62
N ILE A 198 -14.40 3.56 5.39
CA ILE A 198 -14.95 3.35 4.05
C ILE A 198 -16.01 4.42 3.81
N ALA A 199 -15.85 5.24 2.79
CA ALA A 199 -16.81 6.30 2.48
C ALA A 199 -18.23 5.73 2.29
N PRO A 200 -19.29 6.39 2.78
CA PRO A 200 -20.65 5.99 2.46
C PRO A 200 -20.93 5.95 0.96
N GLY A 201 -21.63 4.91 0.51
CA GLY A 201 -21.92 4.68 -0.89
C GLY A 201 -21.73 3.22 -1.31
N ILE A 202 -21.78 3.00 -2.62
CA ILE A 202 -21.64 1.67 -3.21
C ILE A 202 -20.19 1.52 -3.71
N HIS A 203 -19.54 0.45 -3.27
CA HIS A 203 -18.19 0.08 -3.65
C HIS A 203 -18.18 -1.32 -4.22
N THR A 204 -17.14 -1.67 -4.97
CA THR A 204 -16.92 -3.03 -5.46
C THR A 204 -15.52 -3.49 -5.13
N LEU A 205 -15.37 -4.78 -4.83
CA LEU A 205 -14.08 -5.44 -4.67
C LEU A 205 -13.81 -6.35 -5.88
N ALA A 206 -12.58 -6.30 -6.36
CA ALA A 206 -12.03 -7.31 -7.24
C ALA A 206 -11.19 -8.31 -6.43
N LEU A 207 -11.24 -9.56 -6.81
CA LEU A 207 -10.50 -10.64 -6.14
C LEU A 207 -9.42 -11.19 -7.06
N LYS A 208 -8.30 -11.55 -6.47
CA LYS A 208 -7.20 -12.22 -7.13
C LYS A 208 -7.02 -13.62 -6.54
N LEU A 209 -7.15 -14.64 -7.38
CA LEU A 209 -7.01 -16.03 -7.00
C LEU A 209 -5.77 -16.62 -7.69
N THR A 210 -5.01 -17.38 -6.95
CA THR A 210 -3.79 -18.04 -7.43
C THR A 210 -3.96 -19.54 -7.24
N THR A 211 -3.67 -20.32 -8.29
CA THR A 211 -3.72 -21.78 -8.25
C THR A 211 -2.35 -22.44 -8.28
N GLY A 212 -1.32 -21.71 -8.61
CA GLY A 212 0.05 -22.17 -8.70
C GLY A 212 1.05 -21.29 -7.97
N ALA A 213 2.31 -21.37 -8.38
CA ALA A 213 3.43 -20.69 -7.72
C ALA A 213 3.86 -19.39 -8.43
N SER A 214 3.40 -19.15 -9.66
CA SER A 214 3.79 -17.99 -10.45
C SER A 214 2.63 -17.03 -10.70
N SER A 215 2.96 -15.83 -11.19
CA SER A 215 1.96 -14.84 -11.61
C SER A 215 1.13 -15.28 -12.83
N GLU A 216 1.60 -16.27 -13.57
CA GLU A 216 0.86 -16.86 -14.70
C GLU A 216 -0.33 -17.70 -14.23
N ASP A 217 -0.31 -18.14 -12.98
CA ASP A 217 -1.38 -18.90 -12.33
C ASP A 217 -2.34 -17.98 -11.56
N GLU A 218 -2.32 -16.69 -11.80
CA GLU A 218 -3.19 -15.70 -11.14
C GLU A 218 -4.33 -15.26 -12.06
N GLY A 219 -5.55 -15.22 -11.50
CA GLY A 219 -6.73 -14.65 -12.14
C GLY A 219 -7.30 -13.50 -11.32
N ILE A 220 -7.69 -12.41 -12.00
CA ILE A 220 -8.38 -11.27 -11.38
C ILE A 220 -9.84 -11.32 -11.80
N PHE A 221 -10.73 -11.22 -10.82
CA PHE A 221 -12.19 -11.25 -10.98
C PHE A 221 -12.73 -9.91 -10.51
N GLU A 222 -13.08 -9.06 -11.48
CA GLU A 222 -13.58 -7.71 -11.22
C GLU A 222 -15.02 -7.74 -10.69
N ASN A 223 -15.36 -6.72 -9.87
CA ASN A 223 -16.69 -6.54 -9.31
C ASN A 223 -17.25 -7.79 -8.61
N ALA A 224 -16.39 -8.54 -7.93
CA ALA A 224 -16.73 -9.81 -7.32
C ALA A 224 -17.67 -9.69 -6.12
N LEU A 225 -17.57 -8.59 -5.36
CA LEU A 225 -18.42 -8.30 -4.21
C LEU A 225 -18.82 -6.83 -4.23
N THR A 226 -20.12 -6.56 -4.07
CA THR A 226 -20.65 -5.22 -3.88
C THR A 226 -20.78 -4.91 -2.39
N ILE A 227 -20.33 -3.72 -1.98
CA ILE A 227 -20.40 -3.24 -0.60
C ILE A 227 -21.22 -1.95 -0.59
N ASN A 228 -22.33 -1.95 0.10
CA ASN A 228 -23.17 -0.77 0.34
C ASN A 228 -22.91 -0.24 1.75
N VAL A 229 -22.14 0.86 1.84
CA VAL A 229 -21.88 1.54 3.10
C VAL A 229 -22.95 2.59 3.33
N THR A 230 -23.79 2.36 4.32
CA THR A 230 -24.89 3.26 4.68
C THR A 230 -24.49 4.16 5.84
N SER A 231 -25.06 5.37 5.89
CA SER A 231 -24.78 6.29 6.99
C SER A 231 -25.86 7.38 7.14
N LYS A 232 -25.94 7.94 8.34
CA LYS A 232 -26.55 9.27 8.53
C LYS A 232 -25.75 10.32 7.72
N PRO A 233 -26.32 11.53 7.52
CA PRO A 233 -25.55 12.64 6.97
C PRO A 233 -24.32 12.96 7.83
N LEU A 234 -23.15 12.95 7.24
CA LEU A 234 -21.85 13.15 7.91
C LEU A 234 -21.21 14.50 7.55
N GLY A 235 -21.54 15.05 6.40
CA GLY A 235 -21.01 16.33 5.93
C GLY A 235 -21.82 16.85 4.74
N LEU A 236 -21.93 18.17 4.62
CA LEU A 236 -22.61 18.85 3.53
C LEU A 236 -21.75 20.00 3.03
N THR A 237 -21.49 20.02 1.74
CA THR A 237 -20.63 21.04 1.11
C THR A 237 -21.32 21.59 -0.13
N TYR A 238 -21.39 22.91 -0.22
CA TYR A 238 -21.74 23.61 -1.45
C TYR A 238 -20.46 24.13 -2.11
N GLU A 239 -20.33 23.93 -3.42
CA GLU A 239 -19.24 24.52 -4.20
C GLU A 239 -19.80 25.22 -5.44
N PRO A 240 -19.70 26.59 -5.49
CA PRO A 240 -19.18 27.47 -4.43
C PRO A 240 -20.11 27.54 -3.21
N ASN A 241 -19.53 27.81 -2.04
CA ASN A 241 -20.29 28.01 -0.79
C ASN A 241 -20.73 29.47 -0.59
N GLU A 242 -20.51 30.33 -1.58
CA GLU A 242 -20.99 31.70 -1.65
C GLU A 242 -21.70 31.95 -2.97
N GLY A 243 -22.74 32.77 -2.95
CA GLY A 243 -23.48 33.19 -4.13
C GLY A 243 -23.78 34.67 -4.13
N LEU A 244 -24.03 35.22 -5.32
CA LEU A 244 -24.44 36.57 -5.51
C LEU A 244 -25.86 36.65 -6.09
N ILE A 245 -26.69 37.54 -5.55
CA ILE A 245 -27.99 37.89 -6.10
C ILE A 245 -28.07 39.40 -6.30
N GLU A 246 -28.62 39.86 -7.41
CA GLU A 246 -28.84 41.28 -7.65
C GLU A 246 -30.08 41.78 -6.89
N ALA A 247 -29.94 42.91 -6.29
CA ALA A 247 -31.12 43.62 -5.78
C ALA A 247 -32.04 44.02 -6.92
N GLU A 248 -33.36 43.94 -6.67
CA GLU A 248 -34.36 44.37 -7.63
C GLU A 248 -34.40 45.90 -7.69
N THR A 249 -34.33 46.43 -8.89
CA THR A 249 -34.36 47.85 -9.18
C THR A 249 -35.49 48.17 -10.17
N ALA A 250 -35.66 49.46 -10.50
CA ALA A 250 -36.64 49.85 -11.51
C ALA A 250 -36.27 49.35 -12.92
N GLU A 251 -34.97 49.19 -13.19
CA GLU A 251 -34.43 48.70 -14.45
C GLU A 251 -34.41 47.15 -14.52
N GLU A 252 -34.21 46.52 -13.36
CA GLU A 252 -34.21 45.05 -13.19
C GLU A 252 -35.15 44.64 -12.08
N PRO A 253 -36.47 44.63 -12.34
CA PRO A 253 -37.49 44.41 -11.33
C PRO A 253 -37.65 42.92 -10.94
N GLU A 254 -37.00 41.99 -11.66
CA GLU A 254 -37.16 40.58 -11.50
C GLU A 254 -35.81 39.88 -11.49
N THR A 255 -35.24 39.71 -10.32
CA THR A 255 -34.00 38.92 -10.14
C THR A 255 -34.25 37.63 -9.37
N SER A 256 -33.46 36.62 -9.58
CA SER A 256 -33.61 35.32 -8.92
C SER A 256 -32.23 34.68 -8.73
N PHE A 257 -32.19 33.65 -7.90
CA PHE A 257 -30.97 32.93 -7.60
C PHE A 257 -31.21 31.42 -7.48
N LYS A 258 -30.21 30.62 -7.86
CA LYS A 258 -30.11 29.19 -7.55
C LYS A 258 -28.66 28.85 -7.25
N SER A 259 -28.45 28.06 -6.19
CA SER A 259 -27.12 27.47 -5.91
C SER A 259 -26.85 26.24 -6.79
N GLU A 260 -25.61 25.81 -6.82
CA GLU A 260 -25.30 24.46 -7.27
C GLU A 260 -25.85 23.42 -6.30
N THR A 261 -25.96 22.17 -6.76
CA THR A 261 -26.36 21.05 -5.92
C THR A 261 -25.26 20.72 -4.93
N PRO A 262 -25.56 20.66 -3.63
CA PRO A 262 -24.53 20.36 -2.64
C PRO A 262 -24.07 18.90 -2.72
N MET A 263 -22.84 18.67 -2.28
CA MET A 263 -22.29 17.33 -2.06
C MET A 263 -22.57 16.89 -0.63
N LEU A 264 -23.22 15.73 -0.49
CA LEU A 264 -23.47 15.09 0.79
C LEU A 264 -22.49 13.93 1.01
N LYS A 265 -21.79 13.94 2.14
CA LYS A 265 -21.14 12.73 2.66
C LYS A 265 -22.16 11.97 3.50
N GLY A 266 -22.72 10.90 2.97
CA GLY A 266 -23.76 10.11 3.61
C GLY A 266 -24.63 9.36 2.62
N SER A 267 -25.54 8.52 3.12
CA SER A 267 -26.48 7.78 2.27
C SER A 267 -27.57 8.69 1.72
N LEU A 268 -27.95 8.45 0.47
CA LEU A 268 -28.97 9.21 -0.24
C LEU A 268 -30.40 8.62 -0.11
N GLU A 269 -30.54 7.48 0.58
CA GLU A 269 -31.84 6.85 0.76
C GLU A 269 -32.78 7.72 1.60
N ASN A 270 -33.95 8.03 1.04
CA ASN A 270 -34.96 8.90 1.67
C ASN A 270 -34.38 10.27 2.08
N ILE A 271 -33.53 10.83 1.24
CA ILE A 271 -32.91 12.13 1.47
C ILE A 271 -33.98 13.25 1.53
N ALA A 272 -33.83 14.14 2.52
CA ALA A 272 -34.63 15.33 2.63
C ALA A 272 -33.79 16.48 3.16
N TYR A 273 -33.77 17.58 2.43
CA TYR A 273 -33.12 18.83 2.81
C TYR A 273 -34.12 19.83 3.34
N SER A 274 -33.74 20.56 4.37
CA SER A 274 -34.53 21.67 4.92
C SER A 274 -33.59 22.79 5.42
N ILE A 275 -34.10 24.02 5.45
CA ILE A 275 -33.38 25.13 6.05
C ILE A 275 -33.48 25.00 7.57
N GLU A 276 -32.32 25.00 8.25
CA GLU A 276 -32.27 25.02 9.72
C GLU A 276 -32.36 26.46 10.24
N SER A 277 -31.57 27.37 9.66
CA SER A 277 -31.62 28.78 9.98
C SER A 277 -31.11 29.65 8.85
N ILE A 278 -31.50 30.89 8.82
CA ILE A 278 -30.98 31.93 7.95
C ILE A 278 -30.78 33.18 8.83
N GLU A 279 -29.57 33.76 8.76
CA GLU A 279 -29.19 34.97 9.47
C GLU A 279 -28.73 36.06 8.48
N PRO A 280 -29.36 37.21 8.42
CA PRO A 280 -30.63 37.58 9.08
C PRO A 280 -31.84 36.80 8.55
N SER A 281 -32.83 36.61 9.37
CA SER A 281 -34.00 35.77 9.04
C SER A 281 -34.79 36.32 7.85
N THR A 282 -35.12 35.43 6.90
CA THR A 282 -35.98 35.72 5.75
C THR A 282 -36.75 34.46 5.32
N ASP A 283 -37.93 34.63 4.74
CA ASP A 283 -38.75 33.58 4.14
C ASP A 283 -38.55 33.47 2.61
N LYS A 284 -37.67 34.30 2.06
CA LYS A 284 -37.45 34.41 0.60
C LYS A 284 -36.46 33.39 0.07
N ILE A 285 -35.57 32.87 0.91
CA ILE A 285 -34.64 31.83 0.56
C ILE A 285 -35.28 30.48 0.80
N LYS A 286 -35.33 29.65 -0.22
CA LYS A 286 -35.95 28.33 -0.20
C LYS A 286 -34.87 27.25 -0.49
N ILE A 287 -35.17 26.03 -0.10
CA ILE A 287 -34.36 24.86 -0.41
C ILE A 287 -35.23 23.80 -1.10
N ASP A 288 -34.73 23.20 -2.14
CA ASP A 288 -35.35 22.04 -2.74
C ASP A 288 -35.14 20.82 -1.81
N PRO A 289 -36.23 20.19 -1.31
CA PRO A 289 -36.10 19.13 -0.32
C PRO A 289 -35.44 17.84 -0.86
N THR A 290 -35.34 17.69 -2.17
CA THR A 290 -34.78 16.50 -2.80
C THR A 290 -33.33 16.69 -3.22
N THR A 291 -33.02 17.88 -3.75
CA THR A 291 -31.69 18.17 -4.31
C THR A 291 -30.79 19.00 -3.40
N GLY A 292 -31.37 19.67 -2.40
CA GLY A 292 -30.63 20.59 -1.54
C GLY A 292 -30.29 21.94 -2.20
N VAL A 293 -30.77 22.20 -3.41
CA VAL A 293 -30.53 23.46 -4.13
C VAL A 293 -31.23 24.60 -3.41
N LEU A 294 -30.45 25.61 -3.06
CA LEU A 294 -30.95 26.87 -2.50
C LEU A 294 -31.45 27.77 -3.62
N SER A 295 -32.58 28.45 -3.42
CA SER A 295 -33.19 29.31 -4.42
C SER A 295 -33.83 30.55 -3.80
N VAL A 296 -33.86 31.61 -4.59
CA VAL A 296 -34.62 32.83 -4.32
C VAL A 296 -35.44 33.15 -5.56
N ASP A 297 -36.76 33.25 -5.38
CA ASP A 297 -37.64 33.61 -6.47
C ASP A 297 -37.58 35.12 -6.74
N LYS A 298 -38.12 35.54 -7.87
CA LYS A 298 -38.35 36.95 -8.23
C LYS A 298 -39.20 37.65 -7.16
N HIS A 299 -39.06 38.98 -7.09
CA HIS A 299 -39.77 39.82 -6.13
C HIS A 299 -39.39 39.57 -4.67
N HIS A 300 -38.10 39.29 -4.44
CA HIS A 300 -37.53 38.99 -3.13
C HIS A 300 -37.39 40.23 -2.25
N GLY A 301 -37.21 41.42 -2.83
CA GLY A 301 -37.10 42.68 -2.11
C GLY A 301 -35.84 42.83 -1.25
N PHE A 302 -34.77 42.11 -1.57
CA PHE A 302 -33.50 42.22 -0.85
C PHE A 302 -32.82 43.56 -1.13
N GLU A 303 -32.16 44.10 -0.12
CA GLU A 303 -31.41 45.36 -0.22
C GLU A 303 -29.92 45.13 -0.49
N ILE A 304 -29.33 46.02 -1.27
CA ILE A 304 -27.89 45.98 -1.61
C ILE A 304 -27.07 45.97 -0.33
N GLY A 305 -26.09 45.06 -0.27
CA GLY A 305 -25.16 44.91 0.85
C GLY A 305 -25.66 44.00 1.95
N GLN A 306 -26.89 43.46 1.85
CA GLN A 306 -27.30 42.38 2.73
C GLN A 306 -26.50 41.09 2.45
N GLU A 307 -26.25 40.33 3.51
CA GLU A 307 -25.58 39.07 3.46
C GLU A 307 -26.37 38.06 4.32
N TYR A 308 -26.72 36.93 3.73
CA TYR A 308 -27.49 35.88 4.38
C TYR A 308 -26.63 34.65 4.59
N VAL A 309 -26.45 34.22 5.82
CA VAL A 309 -25.75 33.00 6.19
C VAL A 309 -26.78 31.89 6.44
N ILE A 310 -26.63 30.77 5.75
CA ILE A 310 -27.62 29.71 5.67
C ILE A 310 -27.08 28.44 6.30
N SER A 311 -27.85 27.89 7.23
CA SER A 311 -27.62 26.55 7.80
C SER A 311 -28.69 25.59 7.29
N VAL A 312 -28.27 24.39 6.96
CA VAL A 312 -29.11 23.38 6.33
C VAL A 312 -29.18 22.13 7.20
N LYS A 313 -30.37 21.58 7.32
CA LYS A 313 -30.64 20.31 7.97
C LYS A 313 -30.92 19.24 6.93
N VAL A 314 -30.26 18.11 7.05
CA VAL A 314 -30.39 16.99 6.12
C VAL A 314 -30.86 15.75 6.87
N ALA A 315 -31.97 15.17 6.45
CA ALA A 315 -32.46 13.90 6.93
C ALA A 315 -32.30 12.81 5.88
N ASN A 316 -32.11 11.57 6.30
CA ASN A 316 -32.15 10.40 5.43
C ASN A 316 -32.74 9.20 6.19
N LYS A 317 -32.75 8.02 5.58
CA LYS A 317 -33.24 6.78 6.20
C LYS A 317 -32.58 6.46 7.55
N TYR A 318 -31.34 6.88 7.75
CA TYR A 318 -30.52 6.56 8.93
C TYR A 318 -30.44 7.69 9.96
N ALA A 319 -31.07 8.82 9.67
CA ALA A 319 -31.23 9.95 10.57
C ALA A 319 -32.53 10.72 10.20
N THR A 320 -33.66 10.18 10.59
CA THR A 320 -34.99 10.75 10.24
C THR A 320 -35.25 12.12 10.87
N ASP A 321 -34.65 12.40 12.04
CA ASP A 321 -34.72 13.71 12.67
C ASP A 321 -33.79 14.75 12.03
N GLY A 322 -32.92 14.29 11.13
CA GLY A 322 -31.97 15.10 10.42
C GLY A 322 -30.72 15.48 11.22
N VAL A 323 -29.68 15.88 10.49
CA VAL A 323 -28.39 16.42 11.00
C VAL A 323 -28.27 17.84 10.50
N SER A 324 -27.95 18.77 11.39
CA SER A 324 -27.79 20.19 11.06
C SER A 324 -26.33 20.50 10.68
N PHE A 325 -26.17 21.23 9.58
CA PHE A 325 -24.91 21.74 9.08
C PHE A 325 -24.95 23.25 9.09
N ASN A 326 -24.17 23.87 9.99
CA ASN A 326 -24.22 25.28 10.24
C ASN A 326 -23.38 26.06 9.22
N ASN A 327 -23.90 27.24 8.78
CA ASN A 327 -23.19 28.21 7.97
C ASN A 327 -22.58 27.59 6.69
N VAL A 328 -23.35 26.75 6.01
CA VAL A 328 -22.86 26.02 4.83
C VAL A 328 -22.91 26.83 3.55
N TYR A 329 -23.66 27.93 3.55
CA TYR A 329 -23.80 28.81 2.39
C TYR A 329 -23.96 30.29 2.78
N THR A 330 -23.37 31.18 2.00
CA THR A 330 -23.52 32.63 2.14
C THR A 330 -24.05 33.23 0.85
N LEU A 331 -25.18 33.94 0.92
CA LEU A 331 -25.76 34.67 -0.21
C LEU A 331 -25.60 36.16 0.02
N LYS A 332 -24.92 36.84 -0.91
CA LYS A 332 -24.64 38.28 -0.86
C LYS A 332 -25.51 39.02 -1.88
N VAL A 333 -26.11 40.15 -1.45
CA VAL A 333 -26.92 40.99 -2.32
C VAL A 333 -26.10 42.11 -2.87
N VAL A 334 -26.00 42.18 -4.19
CA VAL A 334 -25.21 43.20 -4.93
C VAL A 334 -26.10 44.06 -5.81
N ASN A 335 -25.60 45.21 -6.20
CA ASN A 335 -26.35 46.08 -7.13
C ASN A 335 -26.49 45.42 -8.50
N ARG A 336 -25.38 44.91 -9.05
CA ARG A 336 -25.31 44.27 -10.37
C ARG A 336 -24.23 43.21 -10.35
N ILE A 337 -24.50 42.09 -10.97
CA ILE A 337 -23.50 41.07 -11.27
C ILE A 337 -22.94 41.37 -12.66
N VAL A 338 -21.68 41.69 -12.72
CA VAL A 338 -20.99 41.91 -14.00
C VAL A 338 -20.85 40.53 -14.70
N PRO A 339 -21.36 40.39 -15.95
CA PRO A 339 -21.20 39.16 -16.71
C PRO A 339 -19.72 38.90 -17.05
N VAL A 340 -19.36 37.64 -17.23
CA VAL A 340 -18.01 37.28 -17.68
C VAL A 340 -17.75 37.85 -19.09
N ALA A 341 -16.68 38.66 -19.21
CA ALA A 341 -16.24 39.22 -20.47
C ALA A 341 -14.71 39.22 -20.58
N ASN A 342 -14.20 39.37 -21.79
CA ASN A 342 -12.77 39.47 -22.09
C ASN A 342 -11.94 38.28 -21.52
N PHE A 343 -12.51 37.07 -21.52
CA PHE A 343 -11.84 35.86 -21.02
C PHE A 343 -10.99 35.26 -22.14
N SER A 344 -9.68 35.26 -21.97
CA SER A 344 -8.72 34.63 -22.87
C SER A 344 -7.46 34.19 -22.14
N TYR A 345 -6.67 33.38 -22.80
CA TYR A 345 -5.33 32.94 -22.38
C TYR A 345 -4.32 33.24 -23.49
N PRO A 346 -3.00 33.26 -23.17
CA PRO A 346 -1.96 33.23 -24.19
C PRO A 346 -2.18 32.07 -25.15
N ALA A 347 -2.21 32.30 -26.45
CA ALA A 347 -2.64 31.34 -27.45
C ALA A 347 -1.82 30.05 -27.47
N ASN A 348 -0.52 30.13 -27.17
CA ASN A 348 0.40 29.00 -27.19
C ASN A 348 1.31 29.06 -25.97
N VAL A 349 1.42 27.93 -25.32
CA VAL A 349 2.27 27.70 -24.15
C VAL A 349 3.10 26.44 -24.39
N GLU A 350 4.40 26.53 -24.16
CA GLU A 350 5.29 25.38 -24.28
C GLU A 350 5.96 25.10 -22.94
N ILE A 351 6.02 23.83 -22.58
CA ILE A 351 6.76 23.34 -21.41
C ILE A 351 7.52 22.08 -21.77
N TYR A 352 8.50 21.70 -20.96
CA TYR A 352 9.10 20.39 -21.01
C TYR A 352 8.32 19.39 -20.11
N GLU A 353 8.41 18.11 -20.43
CA GLU A 353 7.91 17.03 -19.54
C GLU A 353 8.40 17.26 -18.11
N SER A 354 7.52 17.05 -17.16
CA SER A 354 7.76 17.19 -15.72
C SER A 354 8.10 18.60 -15.22
N SER A 355 8.14 19.61 -16.10
CA SER A 355 8.33 21.02 -15.72
C SER A 355 7.03 21.64 -15.23
N PRO A 356 7.05 22.52 -14.24
CA PRO A 356 5.82 23.12 -13.73
C PRO A 356 5.16 24.01 -14.80
N LEU A 357 3.84 23.99 -14.83
CA LEU A 357 3.03 24.87 -15.66
C LEU A 357 2.33 25.92 -14.79
N LYS A 358 2.28 27.14 -15.26
CA LYS A 358 1.44 28.21 -14.72
C LYS A 358 0.99 29.11 -15.85
N VAL A 359 -0.30 29.09 -16.18
CA VAL A 359 -0.90 29.93 -17.24
C VAL A 359 -1.97 30.79 -16.61
N THR A 360 -1.79 32.08 -16.67
CA THR A 360 -2.71 33.07 -16.13
C THR A 360 -3.63 33.57 -17.26
N PRO A 361 -4.91 33.83 -17.01
CA PRO A 361 -5.74 34.53 -17.98
C PRO A 361 -5.10 35.86 -18.39
N ASP A 362 -5.36 36.29 -19.63
CA ASP A 362 -4.92 37.59 -20.13
C ASP A 362 -5.53 38.73 -19.30
N GLU A 363 -4.86 39.86 -19.28
CA GLU A 363 -5.38 41.05 -18.60
C GLU A 363 -6.71 41.50 -19.21
N GLY A 364 -7.61 41.97 -18.36
CA GLY A 364 -8.90 42.50 -18.79
C GLY A 364 -10.08 41.56 -18.58
N LEU A 365 -9.90 40.40 -17.96
CA LEU A 365 -11.02 39.58 -17.53
C LEU A 365 -11.95 40.36 -16.60
N GLU A 366 -13.21 40.42 -16.95
CA GLU A 366 -14.28 41.05 -16.19
C GLU A 366 -15.32 40.05 -15.75
N GLY A 367 -15.97 40.31 -14.62
CA GLY A 367 -17.05 39.51 -14.09
C GLY A 367 -17.04 39.40 -12.56
N ASP A 368 -18.20 39.26 -11.98
CA ASP A 368 -18.36 39.06 -10.54
C ASP A 368 -18.68 37.59 -10.22
N GLY A 369 -18.10 37.10 -9.14
CA GLY A 369 -18.39 35.74 -8.66
C GLY A 369 -18.03 34.67 -9.70
N ILE A 370 -16.94 34.83 -10.43
CA ILE A 370 -16.53 33.90 -11.48
C ILE A 370 -16.02 32.61 -10.85
N THR A 371 -16.52 31.48 -11.36
CA THR A 371 -15.97 30.15 -11.12
C THR A 371 -15.30 29.64 -12.38
N PHE A 372 -14.19 28.91 -12.20
CA PHE A 372 -13.41 28.37 -13.31
C PHE A 372 -13.40 26.85 -13.25
N THR A 373 -13.63 26.21 -14.39
CA THR A 373 -13.56 24.74 -14.51
C THR A 373 -12.75 24.35 -15.73
N LEU A 374 -11.92 23.31 -15.59
CA LEU A 374 -11.24 22.67 -16.70
C LEU A 374 -12.20 21.71 -17.41
N LYS A 375 -12.19 21.72 -18.72
CA LYS A 375 -12.95 20.75 -19.54
C LYS A 375 -12.29 19.39 -19.52
N ASP A 376 -10.96 19.37 -19.44
CA ASP A 376 -10.13 18.18 -19.29
C ASP A 376 -8.94 18.53 -18.39
N ASP A 377 -8.76 17.79 -17.32
CA ASP A 377 -7.67 17.99 -16.35
C ASP A 377 -6.47 17.07 -16.63
N LEU A 378 -6.47 16.37 -17.77
CA LEU A 378 -5.45 15.39 -18.16
C LEU A 378 -5.17 14.33 -17.09
N GLY A 379 -6.22 13.77 -16.51
CA GLY A 379 -6.11 12.75 -15.47
C GLY A 379 -5.60 13.33 -14.13
N GLN A 380 -6.14 14.48 -13.75
CA GLN A 380 -5.80 15.21 -12.52
C GLN A 380 -4.37 15.78 -12.50
N GLN A 381 -3.74 15.92 -13.67
CA GLN A 381 -2.43 16.53 -13.79
C GLN A 381 -2.50 18.06 -13.86
N LEU A 382 -3.64 18.61 -14.29
CA LEU A 382 -3.92 20.03 -14.33
C LEU A 382 -4.92 20.43 -13.25
N SER A 383 -4.78 21.64 -12.77
CA SER A 383 -5.75 22.29 -11.90
C SER A 383 -5.98 23.74 -12.35
N VAL A 384 -7.16 24.25 -12.07
CA VAL A 384 -7.46 25.68 -12.23
C VAL A 384 -7.85 26.26 -10.87
N ASP A 385 -7.31 27.41 -10.51
CA ASP A 385 -7.63 28.08 -9.26
C ASP A 385 -8.78 29.08 -9.40
N LYS A 386 -9.18 29.70 -8.29
CA LYS A 386 -10.23 30.72 -8.23
C LYS A 386 -9.95 31.99 -9.05
N ASN A 387 -8.74 32.19 -9.53
CA ASN A 387 -8.33 33.31 -10.39
C ASN A 387 -8.21 32.87 -11.85
N GLY A 388 -8.57 31.65 -12.18
CA GLY A 388 -8.44 31.09 -13.53
C GLY A 388 -7.02 30.65 -13.89
N VAL A 389 -6.10 30.59 -12.93
CA VAL A 389 -4.73 30.17 -13.21
C VAL A 389 -4.67 28.67 -13.39
N VAL A 390 -4.32 28.22 -14.59
CA VAL A 390 -4.10 26.79 -14.89
C VAL A 390 -2.68 26.42 -14.48
N SER A 391 -2.55 25.32 -13.73
CA SER A 391 -1.28 24.89 -13.17
C SER A 391 -1.06 23.39 -13.32
N ALA A 392 0.21 23.00 -13.52
CA ALA A 392 0.70 21.64 -13.30
C ALA A 392 1.89 21.69 -12.34
N LYS A 393 1.98 20.72 -11.45
CA LYS A 393 3.09 20.63 -10.49
C LYS A 393 4.37 20.17 -11.18
N LYS A 394 5.53 20.54 -10.64
CA LYS A 394 6.81 19.95 -11.04
C LYS A 394 6.73 18.43 -10.82
N GLY A 395 7.18 17.65 -11.80
CA GLY A 395 7.11 16.20 -11.76
C GLY A 395 5.77 15.62 -12.24
N HIS A 396 4.91 16.42 -12.88
CA HIS A 396 3.70 15.89 -13.53
C HIS A 396 4.05 14.85 -14.59
N THR A 397 3.10 13.99 -14.90
CA THR A 397 3.26 12.87 -15.84
C THR A 397 2.56 13.09 -17.18
N ILE A 398 2.21 14.32 -17.53
CA ILE A 398 1.63 14.65 -18.83
C ILE A 398 2.63 14.24 -19.92
N PRO A 399 2.27 13.31 -20.83
CA PRO A 399 3.16 12.89 -21.91
C PRO A 399 3.52 14.02 -22.85
N ASN A 400 4.62 13.87 -23.59
CA ASN A 400 4.91 14.80 -24.67
C ASN A 400 3.81 14.76 -25.73
N GLY A 401 3.48 15.93 -26.28
CA GLY A 401 2.38 16.07 -27.25
C GLY A 401 1.81 17.47 -27.28
N ASP A 402 0.83 17.65 -28.13
CA ASP A 402 0.09 18.88 -28.30
C ASP A 402 -1.31 18.69 -27.71
N TYR A 403 -1.71 19.59 -26.83
CA TYR A 403 -2.98 19.56 -26.10
C TYR A 403 -3.71 20.88 -26.29
N ILE A 404 -5.02 20.83 -26.38
CA ILE A 404 -5.88 22.02 -26.34
C ILE A 404 -6.50 22.04 -24.93
N ILE A 405 -6.09 23.00 -24.12
CA ILE A 405 -6.61 23.19 -22.77
C ILE A 405 -7.73 24.21 -22.83
N THR A 406 -8.91 23.81 -22.41
CA THR A 406 -10.10 24.67 -22.40
C THR A 406 -10.56 24.87 -20.96
N VAL A 407 -10.75 26.13 -20.61
CA VAL A 407 -11.28 26.56 -19.31
C VAL A 407 -12.60 27.26 -19.56
N THR A 408 -13.58 26.94 -18.75
CA THR A 408 -14.86 27.64 -18.71
C THR A 408 -14.85 28.57 -17.51
N ALA A 409 -15.03 29.85 -17.73
CA ALA A 409 -15.32 30.88 -16.74
C ALA A 409 -16.82 31.15 -16.73
N SER A 410 -17.47 31.00 -15.61
CA SER A 410 -18.93 31.18 -15.50
C SER A 410 -19.32 31.94 -14.25
N ASN A 411 -20.39 32.69 -14.36
CA ASN A 411 -21.13 33.22 -13.23
C ASN A 411 -22.64 33.09 -13.50
N THR A 412 -23.47 33.61 -12.64
CA THR A 412 -24.94 33.53 -12.80
C THR A 412 -25.51 34.23 -14.03
N LYS A 413 -24.74 35.08 -14.67
CA LYS A 413 -25.19 35.83 -15.88
C LYS A 413 -24.85 35.10 -17.16
N ASN A 414 -23.65 34.55 -17.26
CA ASN A 414 -23.20 33.89 -18.49
C ASN A 414 -22.00 32.95 -18.22
N SER A 415 -21.60 32.30 -19.29
CA SER A 415 -20.42 31.44 -19.33
C SER A 415 -19.60 31.80 -20.57
N LYS A 416 -18.28 31.79 -20.46
CA LYS A 416 -17.32 31.97 -21.55
C LYS A 416 -16.26 30.89 -21.48
N GLU A 417 -15.94 30.33 -22.66
CA GLU A 417 -14.81 29.41 -22.78
C GLU A 417 -13.60 30.14 -23.38
N ALA A 418 -12.44 29.81 -22.87
CA ALA A 418 -11.16 30.21 -23.44
C ALA A 418 -10.23 29.01 -23.52
N SER A 419 -9.44 28.95 -24.56
CA SER A 419 -8.52 27.83 -24.79
C SER A 419 -7.13 28.32 -25.12
N PHE A 420 -6.14 27.51 -24.81
CA PHE A 420 -4.77 27.67 -25.28
C PHE A 420 -4.19 26.33 -25.74
N ASN A 421 -3.21 26.42 -26.64
CA ASN A 421 -2.45 25.25 -27.06
C ASN A 421 -1.31 25.02 -26.09
N LEU A 422 -1.29 23.90 -25.44
CA LEU A 422 -0.19 23.46 -24.57
C LEU A 422 0.65 22.43 -25.35
N LYS A 423 1.90 22.76 -25.60
CA LYS A 423 2.88 21.86 -26.17
C LYS A 423 3.81 21.36 -25.08
N VAL A 424 3.72 20.07 -24.77
CA VAL A 424 4.66 19.40 -23.88
C VAL A 424 5.76 18.77 -24.72
N LYS A 425 6.98 19.25 -24.54
CA LYS A 425 8.17 18.79 -25.27
C LYS A 425 8.91 17.73 -24.47
N ASN A 426 9.57 16.80 -25.15
CA ASN A 426 10.53 15.89 -24.49
C ASN A 426 11.54 16.73 -23.71
N ASN A 427 11.71 16.41 -22.44
CA ASN A 427 12.77 17.01 -21.66
C ASN A 427 14.10 16.31 -21.98
N PRO A 428 15.04 16.99 -22.67
CA PRO A 428 16.31 16.37 -23.07
C PRO A 428 17.18 15.98 -21.87
N ASN A 429 16.84 16.48 -20.68
CA ASN A 429 17.58 16.26 -19.44
C ASN A 429 16.91 15.22 -18.54
N LYS A 430 15.75 14.67 -18.96
CA LYS A 430 15.03 13.67 -18.20
C LYS A 430 15.84 12.37 -18.11
N PHE A 431 15.86 11.82 -16.91
CA PHE A 431 16.41 10.51 -16.61
C PHE A 431 15.52 9.81 -15.58
N SER A 432 15.63 8.49 -15.44
CA SER A 432 14.62 7.72 -14.72
C SER A 432 15.10 7.17 -13.38
N PHE A 433 16.40 7.04 -13.14
CA PHE A 433 16.88 6.48 -11.88
C PHE A 433 18.27 6.98 -11.46
N ILE A 434 18.50 6.92 -10.15
CA ILE A 434 19.79 6.99 -9.48
C ILE A 434 19.91 5.72 -8.65
N ARG A 435 20.88 4.88 -8.95
CA ARG A 435 21.10 3.64 -8.22
C ARG A 435 22.54 3.55 -7.76
N TYR A 436 22.72 3.61 -6.46
CA TYR A 436 23.98 3.25 -5.82
C TYR A 436 24.06 1.73 -5.78
N GLY A 437 24.85 1.15 -6.67
CA GLY A 437 24.95 -0.29 -6.84
C GLY A 437 25.57 -0.99 -5.65
N ASN A 438 25.39 -2.31 -5.62
CA ASN A 438 25.97 -3.27 -4.68
C ASN A 438 25.87 -2.78 -3.23
N ASN A 439 24.70 -2.88 -2.70
CA ASN A 439 24.39 -2.63 -1.29
C ASN A 439 25.35 -3.39 -0.39
N ILE A 440 26.44 -2.75 0.00
CA ILE A 440 27.51 -3.38 0.78
C ILE A 440 26.90 -3.90 2.09
N GLY A 441 26.99 -5.21 2.30
CA GLY A 441 26.47 -5.87 3.48
C GLY A 441 24.95 -6.09 3.52
N VAL A 442 24.24 -5.85 2.40
CA VAL A 442 22.79 -6.10 2.23
C VAL A 442 22.59 -6.96 0.99
N ASP A 443 21.58 -7.82 0.97
CA ASP A 443 21.31 -8.69 -0.18
C ASP A 443 21.06 -7.90 -1.48
N ALA A 444 21.60 -8.40 -2.56
CA ALA A 444 21.60 -7.73 -3.87
C ALA A 444 20.20 -7.55 -4.48
N GLU A 445 19.21 -8.29 -4.02
CA GLU A 445 17.82 -8.21 -4.48
C GLU A 445 17.04 -7.01 -3.89
N SER A 446 17.61 -6.35 -2.90
CA SER A 446 17.01 -5.13 -2.34
C SER A 446 17.07 -3.99 -3.35
N ASN A 447 15.92 -3.48 -3.77
CA ASN A 447 15.81 -2.34 -4.68
C ASN A 447 16.15 -0.99 -4.02
N ALA A 448 16.24 -0.91 -2.70
CA ALA A 448 16.58 0.30 -1.99
C ALA A 448 18.09 0.49 -1.93
N ASN A 449 18.54 1.74 -2.05
CA ASN A 449 19.93 2.13 -1.87
C ASN A 449 20.35 1.97 -0.40
N GLN A 450 20.81 0.79 -0.02
CA GLN A 450 21.06 0.41 1.37
C GLN A 450 22.50 -0.02 1.58
N PHE A 451 23.10 0.48 2.64
CA PHE A 451 24.50 0.16 3.00
C PHE A 451 24.60 -0.16 4.48
N ARG A 452 25.42 -1.15 4.80
CA ARG A 452 25.71 -1.52 6.18
C ARG A 452 27.17 -1.28 6.48
N ILE A 453 27.43 -0.63 7.63
CA ILE A 453 28.74 -0.42 8.18
C ILE A 453 28.81 -1.20 9.49
N THR A 454 29.64 -2.25 9.50
CA THR A 454 29.79 -3.13 10.67
C THR A 454 31.13 -2.92 11.32
N VAL A 455 31.14 -2.76 12.62
CA VAL A 455 32.37 -2.66 13.43
C VAL A 455 32.30 -3.60 14.63
N ASP A 456 33.40 -4.16 15.00
CA ASP A 456 33.55 -5.07 16.16
C ASP A 456 33.71 -4.33 17.48
N LYS A 457 34.25 -3.10 17.44
CA LYS A 457 34.49 -2.25 18.62
C LYS A 457 34.22 -0.79 18.28
N ALA A 458 33.62 -0.07 19.22
CA ALA A 458 33.35 1.35 19.08
C ALA A 458 34.63 2.19 18.80
N ALA A 459 35.77 1.79 19.35
CA ALA A 459 37.06 2.45 19.15
C ALA A 459 37.53 2.40 17.66
N ASN A 460 37.04 1.45 16.87
CA ASN A 460 37.41 1.29 15.46
C ASN A 460 36.46 2.04 14.52
N ALA A 461 35.33 2.54 15.02
CA ALA A 461 34.27 3.12 14.21
C ALA A 461 34.76 4.33 13.40
N THR A 462 35.48 5.27 14.02
CA THR A 462 36.00 6.46 13.33
C THR A 462 36.91 6.10 12.18
N THR A 463 37.82 5.12 12.38
CA THR A 463 38.75 4.67 11.34
C THR A 463 38.02 3.99 10.19
N ILE A 464 37.01 3.21 10.47
CA ILE A 464 36.19 2.52 9.45
C ILE A 464 35.36 3.53 8.67
N LEU A 465 34.70 4.47 9.34
CA LEU A 465 33.90 5.50 8.69
C LEU A 465 34.75 6.40 7.80
N SER A 466 35.95 6.80 8.23
CA SER A 466 36.85 7.64 7.44
C SER A 466 37.31 6.98 6.13
N LYS A 467 37.26 5.66 6.06
CA LYS A 467 37.62 4.88 4.87
C LYS A 467 36.41 4.42 4.06
N PHE A 468 35.21 4.54 4.63
CA PHE A 468 34.00 4.10 3.96
C PHE A 468 33.63 5.07 2.86
N THR A 469 33.46 4.54 1.65
CA THR A 469 32.99 5.31 0.50
C THR A 469 31.88 4.52 -0.21
N ILE A 470 30.90 5.25 -0.72
CA ILE A 470 29.87 4.70 -1.60
C ILE A 470 30.30 5.07 -3.03
N PRO A 471 30.57 4.11 -3.91
CA PRO A 471 30.95 4.38 -5.30
C PRO A 471 29.91 5.24 -6.01
N ALA A 472 30.32 5.89 -7.09
CA ALA A 472 29.43 6.66 -7.95
C ALA A 472 28.22 5.82 -8.38
N PRO A 473 27.02 6.42 -8.43
CA PRO A 473 25.81 5.68 -8.78
C PRO A 473 25.77 5.37 -10.29
N THR A 474 24.98 4.38 -10.65
CA THR A 474 24.53 4.20 -12.01
C THR A 474 23.28 5.03 -12.27
N THR A 475 23.21 5.60 -13.47
CA THR A 475 22.09 6.36 -13.97
C THR A 475 21.90 6.08 -15.45
N ASP A 476 20.78 6.48 -16.02
CA ASP A 476 20.60 6.50 -17.48
C ASP A 476 20.93 7.86 -18.12
N ILE A 477 21.62 8.72 -17.39
CA ILE A 477 22.13 10.00 -17.91
C ILE A 477 23.32 9.74 -18.84
N THR A 478 23.23 10.23 -20.07
CA THR A 478 24.30 10.09 -21.05
C THR A 478 24.73 11.43 -21.64
N GLY A 479 26.03 11.71 -21.67
CA GLY A 479 26.60 12.88 -22.36
C GLY A 479 26.20 14.24 -21.77
N LYS A 480 25.82 14.28 -20.51
CA LYS A 480 25.38 15.48 -19.80
C LYS A 480 26.23 15.73 -18.56
N ASN A 481 26.41 16.99 -18.23
CA ASN A 481 26.97 17.39 -16.94
C ASN A 481 25.90 17.20 -15.86
N VAL A 482 26.25 16.53 -14.78
CA VAL A 482 25.36 16.29 -13.64
C VAL A 482 25.85 17.10 -12.46
N ARG A 483 24.95 17.84 -11.85
CA ARG A 483 25.20 18.48 -10.56
C ARG A 483 24.65 17.60 -9.47
N TRP A 484 25.53 17.15 -8.59
CA TRP A 484 25.18 16.32 -7.47
C TRP A 484 25.06 17.16 -6.21
N SER A 485 24.07 16.83 -5.40
CA SER A 485 23.92 17.39 -4.07
C SER A 485 23.42 16.34 -3.09
N ILE A 486 23.78 16.54 -1.84
CA ILE A 486 23.41 15.65 -0.74
C ILE A 486 22.74 16.47 0.35
N ARG A 487 21.71 15.93 0.91
CA ARG A 487 20.98 16.51 2.01
C ARG A 487 20.87 15.49 3.14
N ASN A 488 21.31 15.91 4.35
CA ASN A 488 21.18 15.05 5.52
C ASN A 488 19.70 14.79 5.83
N GLY A 489 19.36 13.54 6.04
CA GLY A 489 18.09 13.15 6.65
C GLY A 489 18.29 12.91 8.14
N ARG A 490 19.19 12.00 8.48
CA ARG A 490 19.52 11.65 9.86
C ARG A 490 20.88 10.96 9.96
N ASN A 491 21.66 11.32 10.98
CA ASN A 491 22.97 10.70 11.28
C ASN A 491 23.93 10.64 10.07
N CYS A 492 23.78 11.55 9.14
CA CYS A 492 24.53 11.60 7.89
C CYS A 492 25.00 13.03 7.54
N ASP A 493 25.20 13.86 8.55
CA ASP A 493 25.62 15.27 8.43
C ASP A 493 27.11 15.46 8.07
N LYS A 494 27.89 14.39 8.08
CA LYS A 494 29.31 14.37 7.74
C LYS A 494 29.61 13.66 6.43
N LEU A 495 28.69 13.78 5.49
CA LEU A 495 28.83 13.21 4.15
C LEU A 495 29.15 14.29 3.14
N GLU A 496 30.02 13.97 2.19
CA GLU A 496 30.31 14.76 1.00
C GLU A 496 30.05 13.92 -0.24
N ILE A 497 29.61 14.61 -1.29
CA ILE A 497 29.39 14.01 -2.61
C ILE A 497 30.29 14.75 -3.61
N ASP A 498 30.98 13.99 -4.44
CA ASP A 498 31.85 14.56 -5.48
C ASP A 498 31.10 14.82 -6.79
N GLU A 499 31.79 15.34 -7.78
CA GLU A 499 31.25 15.64 -9.11
C GLU A 499 30.77 14.43 -9.90
N ASN A 500 31.17 13.22 -9.48
CA ASN A 500 30.74 11.96 -10.09
C ASN A 500 29.62 11.28 -9.29
N GLY A 501 29.18 11.87 -8.20
CA GLY A 501 28.17 11.29 -7.33
C GLY A 501 28.72 10.27 -6.33
N LYS A 502 30.04 10.13 -6.19
CA LYS A 502 30.67 9.31 -5.17
C LYS A 502 30.52 9.98 -3.81
N ILE A 503 30.17 9.20 -2.79
CA ILE A 503 29.93 9.69 -1.45
C ILE A 503 31.05 9.22 -0.51
N SER A 504 31.48 10.09 0.38
CA SER A 504 32.49 9.82 1.41
C SER A 504 32.10 10.49 2.71
N PHE A 505 32.58 9.92 3.84
CA PHE A 505 32.48 10.55 5.12
C PHE A 505 33.65 11.50 5.34
N THR A 506 33.34 12.70 5.81
CA THR A 506 34.33 13.65 6.27
C THR A 506 34.25 13.75 7.78
N ASN A 507 35.36 13.45 8.45
CA ASN A 507 35.46 13.60 9.89
C ASN A 507 34.31 12.90 10.67
N ALA A 508 33.97 11.68 10.23
CA ALA A 508 32.78 10.99 10.72
C ALA A 508 32.91 10.55 12.18
N ILE A 509 31.91 10.91 12.96
CA ILE A 509 31.69 10.34 14.28
C ILE A 509 30.62 9.26 14.13
N TRP A 510 30.88 8.09 14.68
CA TRP A 510 29.86 7.03 14.71
C TRP A 510 28.59 7.55 15.43
N PRO A 511 27.40 7.43 14.82
CA PRO A 511 26.18 7.90 15.42
C PRO A 511 25.94 7.23 16.78
N GLY A 512 25.72 8.02 17.82
CA GLY A 512 25.60 7.56 19.21
C GLY A 512 26.88 7.52 20.01
N LEU A 513 28.02 7.88 19.40
CA LEU A 513 29.28 8.07 20.10
C LEU A 513 29.51 9.50 20.62
N ASP A 514 28.48 10.29 20.73
CA ASP A 514 28.55 11.62 21.31
C ASP A 514 29.06 11.53 22.74
N ALA A 515 30.36 11.49 22.85
CA ALA A 515 31.10 11.71 24.04
C ALA A 515 30.82 10.78 25.26
N LYS A 516 31.83 10.40 25.89
CA LYS A 516 32.00 9.95 27.27
C LYS A 516 31.63 8.52 27.62
N GLU A 517 30.71 7.89 26.94
CA GLU A 517 30.51 6.45 27.08
C GLU A 517 30.29 5.84 25.70
N PRO A 518 31.01 4.79 25.35
CA PRO A 518 30.65 4.03 24.14
C PRO A 518 29.40 3.22 24.46
N ALA A 519 28.28 3.89 24.52
CA ALA A 519 27.01 3.20 24.37
C ALA A 519 27.02 2.58 22.99
N ALA A 520 27.43 1.35 22.97
CA ALA A 520 27.42 0.51 21.78
C ALA A 520 26.00 0.42 21.27
N THR A 521 25.62 1.27 20.38
CA THR A 521 24.30 1.27 19.83
C THR A 521 24.40 1.05 18.34
N ASN A 522 23.69 0.05 17.86
CA ASN A 522 23.33 -0.02 16.47
C ASN A 522 22.50 1.22 16.16
N GLY A 523 22.70 1.77 14.99
CA GLY A 523 22.00 2.97 14.56
C GLY A 523 21.60 2.86 13.10
N SER A 524 20.79 3.78 12.67
CA SER A 524 20.48 3.98 11.26
C SER A 524 20.65 5.44 10.89
N GLY A 525 20.99 5.65 9.64
CA GLY A 525 21.02 6.96 9.02
C GLY A 525 20.36 6.90 7.65
N PHE A 526 19.95 8.04 7.20
CA PHE A 526 19.52 8.22 5.82
C PHE A 526 19.81 9.64 5.36
N PHE A 527 19.98 9.77 4.08
CA PHE A 527 20.22 11.04 3.42
C PHE A 527 19.60 11.00 2.03
N PHE A 528 19.51 12.13 1.41
CA PHE A 528 18.92 12.26 0.08
C PHE A 528 19.97 12.73 -0.89
N VAL A 529 20.07 12.05 -2.02
CA VAL A 529 20.93 12.42 -3.12
C VAL A 529 20.08 12.96 -4.25
N THR A 530 20.42 14.14 -4.71
CA THR A 530 19.80 14.75 -5.87
C THR A 530 20.79 14.84 -7.01
N ALA A 531 20.44 14.34 -8.16
CA ALA A 531 21.11 14.59 -9.42
C ALA A 531 20.30 15.62 -10.20
N THR A 532 20.95 16.63 -10.69
CA THR A 532 20.34 17.69 -11.50
C THR A 532 21.08 17.80 -12.83
N VAL A 533 20.33 17.75 -13.92
CA VAL A 533 20.83 17.84 -15.29
C VAL A 533 20.19 19.05 -15.97
N GLY A 534 20.96 19.79 -16.74
CA GLY A 534 20.54 20.98 -17.46
C GLY A 534 20.96 22.27 -16.75
N GLU A 535 21.21 23.31 -17.55
CA GLU A 535 21.61 24.66 -17.08
C GLU A 535 20.47 25.66 -17.18
N ASP A 536 19.51 25.39 -18.08
CA ASP A 536 18.32 26.21 -18.28
C ASP A 536 17.23 25.77 -17.28
N LYS A 537 16.69 26.70 -16.53
CA LYS A 537 15.67 26.47 -15.53
C LYS A 537 14.41 25.79 -16.10
N ASP A 538 14.08 26.06 -17.35
CA ASP A 538 12.88 25.53 -17.98
C ASP A 538 13.05 24.06 -18.42
N SER A 539 14.27 23.63 -18.71
CA SER A 539 14.61 22.23 -19.08
C SER A 539 15.36 21.46 -18.00
N GLU A 540 15.71 22.12 -16.89
CA GLU A 540 16.36 21.45 -15.78
C GLU A 540 15.52 20.31 -15.24
N PHE A 541 16.12 19.15 -15.12
CA PHE A 541 15.49 17.99 -14.53
C PHE A 541 16.28 17.52 -13.31
N SER A 542 15.58 17.29 -12.22
CA SER A 542 16.16 16.79 -10.97
C SER A 542 15.40 15.57 -10.49
N LEU A 543 16.15 14.58 -10.03
CA LEU A 543 15.61 13.42 -9.32
C LEU A 543 16.30 13.31 -7.96
N GLU A 544 15.53 13.15 -6.90
CA GLU A 544 16.02 12.90 -5.55
C GLU A 544 15.68 11.47 -5.14
N VAL A 545 16.65 10.77 -4.58
CA VAL A 545 16.47 9.42 -4.04
C VAL A 545 16.99 9.34 -2.62
N PRO A 546 16.33 8.58 -1.73
CA PRO A 546 16.86 8.29 -0.40
C PRO A 546 17.95 7.23 -0.50
N VAL A 547 18.97 7.38 0.35
CA VAL A 547 20.04 6.41 0.59
C VAL A 547 20.11 6.12 2.08
N PHE A 548 20.21 4.85 2.44
CA PHE A 548 20.08 4.37 3.81
C PHE A 548 21.36 3.72 4.29
N ILE A 549 21.74 4.00 5.52
CA ILE A 549 22.90 3.40 6.17
C ILE A 549 22.48 2.75 7.48
N HIS A 550 22.88 1.51 7.67
CA HIS A 550 22.79 0.80 8.93
C HIS A 550 24.17 0.76 9.59
N TYR A 551 24.27 1.32 10.77
CA TYR A 551 25.46 1.27 11.61
C TYR A 551 25.31 0.10 12.56
N ASP A 552 26.15 -0.93 12.40
CA ASP A 552 26.07 -2.16 13.17
C ASP A 552 27.34 -2.32 14.01
N LEU A 553 27.20 -2.14 15.34
CA LEU A 553 28.23 -2.47 16.28
C LEU A 553 27.99 -3.89 16.79
N VAL A 554 28.77 -4.82 16.33
CA VAL A 554 28.70 -6.21 16.77
C VAL A 554 29.25 -6.33 18.17
N VAL A 555 28.34 -6.45 19.15
CA VAL A 555 28.71 -6.89 20.50
C VAL A 555 28.90 -8.39 20.46
N ALA A 556 30.00 -8.88 21.03
CA ALA A 556 30.35 -10.29 20.96
C ALA A 556 29.19 -11.21 21.26
N GLY A 557 28.80 -12.00 20.28
CA GLY A 557 27.77 -13.02 20.38
C GLY A 557 26.33 -12.59 20.16
N VAL A 558 25.99 -11.29 20.16
CA VAL A 558 24.61 -10.83 19.97
C VAL A 558 24.45 -10.19 18.59
N HIS A 559 23.42 -10.62 17.86
CA HIS A 559 23.15 -10.11 16.54
C HIS A 559 21.65 -10.18 16.22
N VAL A 560 21.05 -9.02 15.92
CA VAL A 560 19.67 -8.92 15.43
C VAL A 560 19.69 -8.10 14.15
N LEU A 561 19.28 -8.69 13.06
CA LEU A 561 19.52 -8.17 11.74
C LEU A 561 18.29 -8.31 10.86
N TYR A 562 17.70 -7.18 10.51
CA TYR A 562 16.77 -7.11 9.38
C TYR A 562 17.56 -6.95 8.09
N ASN A 563 17.29 -7.80 7.10
CA ASN A 563 17.92 -7.71 5.80
C ASN A 563 16.87 -7.97 4.69
N PRO A 564 16.40 -6.94 3.97
CA PRO A 564 16.79 -5.53 4.07
C PRO A 564 16.34 -4.86 5.38
N PHE A 565 17.08 -3.87 5.84
CA PHE A 565 16.73 -3.08 7.03
C PHE A 565 15.79 -1.91 6.73
N VAL A 566 15.49 -1.67 5.45
CA VAL A 566 14.49 -0.72 4.99
C VAL A 566 13.26 -1.47 4.54
N PHE A 567 12.16 -1.19 5.18
CA PHE A 567 10.85 -1.69 4.83
C PHE A 567 10.14 -0.65 3.95
N GLN A 568 10.25 -0.82 2.62
CA GLN A 568 9.57 0.04 1.65
C GLN A 568 8.12 -0.41 1.46
N VAL A 569 7.19 0.51 1.52
CA VAL A 569 5.76 0.21 1.42
C VAL A 569 4.98 1.40 0.85
N ASN A 570 4.02 1.10 0.00
CA ASN A 570 3.03 2.10 -0.39
C ASN A 570 2.00 2.25 0.73
N PRO A 571 1.86 3.43 1.35
CA PRO A 571 0.97 3.61 2.50
C PRO A 571 -0.51 3.40 2.18
N LYS A 572 -0.93 3.58 0.93
CA LYS A 572 -2.31 3.38 0.48
C LYS A 572 -2.69 1.91 0.34
N THR A 573 -1.71 1.01 0.33
CA THR A 573 -1.94 -0.42 0.11
C THR A 573 -1.52 -1.30 1.28
N ILE A 574 -1.35 -0.70 2.46
CA ILE A 574 -1.10 -1.44 3.68
C ILE A 574 -2.31 -2.32 3.98
N GLY A 575 -2.09 -3.63 3.96
CA GLY A 575 -3.09 -4.66 4.23
C GLY A 575 -2.69 -5.53 5.42
N ASN A 576 -3.48 -6.55 5.70
CA ASN A 576 -3.23 -7.44 6.85
C ASN A 576 -2.00 -8.33 6.70
N SER A 577 -1.48 -8.48 5.50
CA SER A 577 -0.25 -9.22 5.21
C SER A 577 0.94 -8.30 4.92
N THR A 578 0.87 -7.03 5.32
CA THR A 578 1.98 -6.08 5.11
C THR A 578 3.00 -6.24 6.24
N TYR A 579 4.07 -6.95 5.96
CA TYR A 579 5.15 -7.27 6.87
C TYR A 579 6.51 -6.88 6.30
N SER A 580 7.43 -6.48 7.20
CA SER A 580 8.85 -6.43 6.87
C SER A 580 9.43 -7.84 6.69
N GLU A 581 10.66 -7.94 6.20
CA GLU A 581 11.44 -9.16 6.34
C GLU A 581 11.64 -9.54 7.81
N LYS A 582 11.86 -10.84 8.05
CA LYS A 582 12.14 -11.37 9.38
C LYS A 582 13.59 -11.08 9.77
N PRO A 583 13.87 -10.70 11.01
CA PRO A 583 15.26 -10.55 11.45
C PRO A 583 15.95 -11.89 11.60
N THR A 584 17.25 -11.90 11.35
CA THR A 584 18.14 -12.96 11.83
C THR A 584 18.58 -12.63 13.25
N ILE A 585 18.37 -13.55 14.19
CA ILE A 585 18.69 -13.38 15.60
C ILE A 585 19.74 -14.42 16.00
N LYS A 586 20.85 -13.96 16.59
CA LYS A 586 21.91 -14.81 17.14
C LYS A 586 22.35 -14.29 18.49
N GLY A 587 22.66 -15.19 19.40
CA GLY A 587 23.22 -14.85 20.72
C GLY A 587 22.28 -14.16 21.70
N ILE A 588 20.98 -14.11 21.39
CA ILE A 588 19.91 -13.60 22.25
C ILE A 588 18.63 -14.35 21.92
N ASP A 589 17.82 -14.63 22.93
CA ASP A 589 16.51 -15.23 22.73
C ASP A 589 15.52 -14.20 22.18
N ALA A 590 14.71 -14.60 21.21
CA ALA A 590 13.64 -13.77 20.66
C ALA A 590 12.65 -13.29 21.75
N GLU A 591 12.52 -14.04 22.84
CA GLU A 591 11.69 -13.71 23.98
C GLU A 591 12.20 -12.52 24.79
N ALA A 592 13.47 -12.17 24.65
CA ALA A 592 14.07 -10.99 25.27
C ALA A 592 13.69 -9.67 24.57
N LEU A 593 12.98 -9.73 23.43
CA LEU A 593 12.46 -8.54 22.76
C LEU A 593 11.48 -7.80 23.68
N SER A 594 11.78 -6.55 24.01
CA SER A 594 10.99 -5.75 24.93
C SER A 594 10.03 -4.77 24.26
N SER A 595 10.46 -4.10 23.21
CA SER A 595 9.61 -3.14 22.51
C SER A 595 10.14 -2.78 21.11
N PHE A 596 9.23 -2.30 20.29
CA PHE A 596 9.54 -1.57 19.06
C PHE A 596 8.92 -0.18 19.16
N THR A 597 9.67 0.86 18.81
CA THR A 597 9.22 2.25 18.86
C THR A 597 9.55 2.99 17.56
N LEU A 598 8.62 3.83 17.12
CA LEU A 598 8.90 4.82 16.08
C LEU A 598 9.40 6.12 16.70
N ASP A 599 10.50 6.61 16.19
CA ASP A 599 11.03 7.90 16.59
C ASP A 599 10.46 9.02 15.70
N TYR A 600 9.38 9.63 16.14
CA TYR A 600 8.71 10.69 15.40
C TYR A 600 9.58 11.94 15.20
N ARG A 601 10.54 12.20 16.08
CA ARG A 601 11.46 13.35 16.00
C ARG A 601 12.51 13.17 14.91
N ARG A 602 12.69 11.95 14.45
CA ARG A 602 13.76 11.55 13.55
C ARG A 602 13.20 10.98 12.24
N SER A 603 11.90 11.13 12.05
CA SER A 603 11.20 10.73 10.85
C SER A 603 10.97 11.93 9.95
N PHE A 604 10.96 11.70 8.65
CA PHE A 604 10.77 12.69 7.60
C PHE A 604 9.52 12.39 6.83
N ASN A 605 8.62 13.37 6.69
CA ASN A 605 7.37 13.24 5.96
C ASN A 605 7.25 14.31 4.89
N TYR A 606 7.36 13.95 3.62
CA TYR A 606 7.23 14.84 2.48
C TYR A 606 5.85 15.49 2.38
N THR A 607 4.80 14.78 2.77
CA THR A 607 3.42 15.31 2.72
C THR A 607 3.23 16.50 3.65
N ALA A 608 3.83 16.43 4.83
CA ALA A 608 3.74 17.48 5.85
C ALA A 608 4.74 18.62 5.66
N ILE A 609 5.83 18.36 4.92
CA ILE A 609 6.97 19.25 4.80
C ILE A 609 7.34 19.35 3.34
N SER A 610 7.12 20.45 2.72
CA SER A 610 7.55 20.69 1.34
C SER A 610 9.08 20.67 1.22
N GLY A 611 9.68 19.49 1.26
CA GLY A 611 11.05 19.25 0.88
C GLY A 611 12.15 19.54 1.89
N THR A 612 11.86 19.87 3.14
CA THR A 612 12.90 20.16 4.14
C THR A 612 12.69 19.36 5.42
N PHE A 613 13.66 18.53 5.78
CA PHE A 613 13.69 17.86 7.07
C PHE A 613 14.40 18.76 8.09
N THR A 614 13.74 18.97 9.23
CA THR A 614 14.37 19.56 10.41
C THR A 614 14.03 18.67 11.59
N ASN A 615 15.04 18.28 12.37
CA ASN A 615 14.82 17.54 13.60
C ASN A 615 13.87 18.34 14.51
N GLY A 616 12.73 17.74 14.85
CA GLY A 616 11.68 18.42 15.61
C GLY A 616 10.73 19.30 14.78
N ASP A 617 10.70 19.13 13.46
CA ASP A 617 9.74 19.84 12.60
C ASP A 617 8.31 19.64 13.11
N PRO A 618 7.56 20.76 13.36
CA PRO A 618 6.22 20.69 13.92
C PRO A 618 5.23 19.89 13.08
N LYS A 619 5.36 19.91 11.75
CA LYS A 619 4.44 19.22 10.86
C LYS A 619 4.60 17.70 10.94
N THR A 620 5.85 17.19 10.88
CA THR A 620 6.11 15.76 11.07
C THR A 620 5.73 15.32 12.48
N SER A 621 6.09 16.11 13.46
CA SER A 621 5.75 15.84 14.87
C SER A 621 4.24 15.84 15.09
N ASN A 622 3.51 16.78 14.49
CA ASN A 622 2.06 16.85 14.58
C ASN A 622 1.38 15.66 13.93
N PHE A 623 1.81 15.24 12.75
CA PHE A 623 1.25 14.06 12.08
C PHE A 623 1.37 12.81 12.98
N LEU A 624 2.57 12.49 13.45
CA LEU A 624 2.79 11.32 14.31
C LEU A 624 2.14 11.48 15.69
N ASN A 625 2.13 12.67 16.27
CA ASN A 625 1.43 12.93 17.52
C ASN A 625 -0.09 12.72 17.38
N THR A 626 -0.69 13.12 16.27
CA THR A 626 -2.12 12.94 16.02
C THR A 626 -2.43 11.47 15.79
N LEU A 627 -1.62 10.74 15.03
CA LEU A 627 -1.73 9.28 14.90
C LEU A 627 -1.65 8.60 16.28
N TRP A 628 -0.73 9.05 17.11
CA TRP A 628 -0.53 8.50 18.44
C TRP A 628 -1.69 8.80 19.39
N THR A 629 -2.24 10.01 19.34
CA THR A 629 -3.43 10.39 20.10
C THR A 629 -4.61 9.52 19.69
N LYS A 630 -4.85 9.39 18.38
CA LYS A 630 -5.90 8.51 17.83
C LYS A 630 -5.70 7.06 18.29
N PHE A 631 -4.47 6.55 18.26
CA PHE A 631 -4.19 5.20 18.78
C PHE A 631 -4.49 5.06 20.25
N GLY A 632 -4.14 6.04 21.09
CA GLY A 632 -4.46 6.06 22.51
C GLY A 632 -5.96 6.07 22.78
N GLU A 633 -6.71 6.86 22.03
CA GLU A 633 -8.18 6.92 22.07
C GLU A 633 -8.80 5.60 21.65
N ASP A 634 -8.41 5.06 20.49
CA ASP A 634 -8.92 3.81 19.94
C ASP A 634 -8.64 2.61 20.85
N SER A 635 -7.48 2.58 21.50
CA SER A 635 -7.11 1.50 22.42
C SER A 635 -7.75 1.58 23.80
N GLY A 636 -8.38 2.71 24.16
CA GLY A 636 -8.89 2.98 25.49
C GLY A 636 -7.82 3.12 26.58
N ARG A 637 -6.53 3.19 26.21
CA ARG A 637 -5.40 3.29 27.15
C ARG A 637 -5.12 4.71 27.62
N GLY A 638 -5.75 5.71 27.01
CA GLY A 638 -5.44 7.10 27.22
C GLY A 638 -4.09 7.51 26.63
N VAL A 639 -3.93 8.80 26.37
CA VAL A 639 -2.67 9.36 25.88
C VAL A 639 -1.74 9.59 27.05
N ASN A 640 -0.81 8.67 27.26
CA ASN A 640 0.30 8.96 28.16
C ASN A 640 1.37 9.75 27.38
N THR A 641 1.33 11.07 27.52
CA THR A 641 2.24 12.00 26.87
C THR A 641 3.72 11.80 27.26
N GLY A 642 3.99 11.01 28.29
CA GLY A 642 5.36 10.71 28.75
C GLY A 642 5.98 9.47 28.11
N SER A 643 5.20 8.51 27.62
CA SER A 643 5.73 7.30 26.97
C SER A 643 5.36 7.25 25.51
N ARG A 644 6.26 7.68 24.66
CA ARG A 644 6.13 7.67 23.21
C ARG A 644 6.22 6.26 22.57
N ASN A 645 6.08 5.25 23.41
CA ASN A 645 6.16 3.83 23.06
C ASN A 645 4.85 3.27 22.47
N ALA A 646 3.83 4.12 22.32
CA ALA A 646 2.50 3.67 21.93
C ALA A 646 2.23 3.61 20.43
N ILE A 647 3.15 4.12 19.59
CA ILE A 647 2.92 4.21 18.14
C ILE A 647 3.05 2.84 17.48
N SER A 648 3.94 2.01 17.99
CA SER A 648 4.03 0.61 17.61
C SER A 648 4.47 -0.18 18.83
N TYR A 649 3.79 -1.26 19.10
CA TYR A 649 3.90 -1.90 20.40
C TYR A 649 4.03 -3.40 20.28
N TYR A 650 5.12 -3.90 20.77
CA TYR A 650 5.26 -5.26 21.25
C TYR A 650 5.85 -5.21 22.64
N SER A 651 5.21 -5.85 23.60
CA SER A 651 5.78 -6.10 24.91
C SER A 651 5.57 -7.57 25.25
N ASN A 652 6.59 -8.23 25.74
CA ASN A 652 6.47 -9.57 26.29
C ASN A 652 5.42 -9.68 27.41
N ILE A 653 5.10 -8.57 28.04
CA ILE A 653 4.14 -8.48 29.13
C ILE A 653 2.70 -8.44 28.61
N ASP A 654 2.49 -7.98 27.38
CA ASP A 654 1.16 -7.72 26.83
C ASP A 654 0.91 -8.60 25.60
N LYS A 655 0.95 -9.89 25.81
CA LYS A 655 0.57 -10.92 24.79
C LYS A 655 -0.91 -10.88 24.44
N ASN A 656 -1.63 -9.85 24.87
CA ASN A 656 -3.06 -9.72 24.64
C ASN A 656 -3.28 -9.25 23.22
N LYS A 657 -3.63 -10.19 22.34
CA LYS A 657 -3.85 -9.97 20.88
C LYS A 657 -4.80 -8.82 20.57
N ASN A 658 -5.70 -8.49 21.49
CA ASN A 658 -6.67 -7.41 21.27
C ASN A 658 -6.04 -6.00 21.27
N THR A 659 -4.93 -5.81 21.97
CA THR A 659 -4.22 -4.53 21.99
C THR A 659 -3.40 -4.29 20.73
N LEU A 660 -2.90 -5.34 20.10
CA LEU A 660 -2.08 -5.25 18.90
C LEU A 660 -2.89 -4.80 17.67
N SER A 661 -4.18 -5.10 17.62
CA SER A 661 -5.05 -4.69 16.52
C SER A 661 -5.32 -3.18 16.47
N TYR A 662 -5.16 -2.48 17.59
CA TYR A 662 -5.30 -1.02 17.67
C TYR A 662 -4.02 -0.26 17.34
N ALA A 663 -2.87 -0.91 17.42
CA ALA A 663 -1.59 -0.30 17.12
C ALA A 663 -1.48 0.04 15.63
N ILE A 664 -0.73 1.08 15.30
CA ILE A 664 -0.40 1.38 13.89
C ILE A 664 0.54 0.34 13.28
N GLY A 665 1.27 -0.39 14.12
CA GLY A 665 2.09 -1.52 13.75
C GLY A 665 2.62 -2.24 14.98
N TYR A 666 3.10 -3.45 14.79
CA TYR A 666 3.70 -4.24 15.88
C TYR A 666 4.66 -5.28 15.32
N VAL A 667 5.59 -5.70 16.16
CA VAL A 667 6.45 -6.83 15.86
C VAL A 667 5.70 -8.11 16.18
N ASP A 668 5.56 -8.98 15.16
CA ASP A 668 4.73 -10.19 15.26
C ASP A 668 5.55 -11.39 15.73
N PRO A 669 5.38 -11.84 16.96
CA PRO A 669 6.11 -13.01 17.48
C PRO A 669 5.67 -14.32 16.79
N THR A 670 4.47 -14.35 16.21
CA THR A 670 3.97 -15.52 15.49
C THR A 670 4.51 -15.60 14.06
N ASN A 671 5.07 -14.48 13.57
CA ASN A 671 5.70 -14.39 12.25
C ASN A 671 7.19 -14.04 12.35
N GLY A 672 7.91 -14.67 13.27
CA GLY A 672 9.37 -14.58 13.37
C GLY A 672 9.89 -13.18 13.65
N LEU A 673 9.13 -12.35 14.36
CA LEU A 673 9.45 -10.96 14.71
C LEU A 673 9.52 -10.00 13.50
N ALA A 674 8.84 -10.30 12.41
CA ALA A 674 8.61 -9.34 11.35
C ALA A 674 7.76 -8.17 11.86
N LEU A 675 8.04 -6.95 11.41
CA LEU A 675 7.21 -5.79 11.69
C LEU A 675 5.96 -5.85 10.81
N LYS A 676 4.79 -5.89 11.43
CA LYS A 676 3.51 -5.73 10.76
C LYS A 676 3.07 -4.27 10.79
N LEU A 677 2.57 -3.76 9.67
CA LEU A 677 1.84 -2.50 9.63
C LEU A 677 0.35 -2.78 9.58
N ASN A 678 -0.42 -2.15 10.47
CA ASN A 678 -1.85 -2.34 10.49
C ASN A 678 -2.54 -1.45 9.45
N PRO A 679 -3.49 -1.99 8.69
CA PRO A 679 -4.24 -1.20 7.71
C PRO A 679 -5.05 -0.10 8.39
N ASN A 680 -5.33 0.97 7.62
CA ASN A 680 -6.18 2.09 8.03
C ASN A 680 -5.69 2.91 9.24
N LYS A 681 -4.49 2.64 9.73
CA LYS A 681 -3.89 3.38 10.84
C LYS A 681 -2.94 4.49 10.40
N TRP A 682 -2.57 4.49 9.12
CA TRP A 682 -1.60 5.42 8.53
C TRP A 682 -2.25 6.50 7.68
N VAL A 683 -3.42 6.97 8.05
CA VAL A 683 -4.15 8.03 7.36
C VAL A 683 -4.74 9.03 8.36
N LEU A 684 -4.54 10.31 8.10
CA LEU A 684 -5.10 11.42 8.87
C LEU A 684 -5.78 12.39 7.90
N ASP A 685 -7.07 12.62 8.07
CA ASP A 685 -7.85 13.56 7.24
C ASP A 685 -7.65 13.33 5.73
N GLY A 686 -7.57 12.05 5.32
CA GLY A 686 -7.29 11.67 3.94
C GLY A 686 -5.82 11.76 3.51
N GLU A 687 -4.92 12.22 4.36
CA GLU A 687 -3.49 12.28 4.08
C GLU A 687 -2.77 11.00 4.51
N TYR A 688 -1.93 10.48 3.63
CA TYR A 688 -1.04 9.34 3.87
C TYR A 688 0.40 9.82 4.08
N PRO A 689 1.20 9.09 4.89
CA PRO A 689 2.60 9.42 5.03
C PRO A 689 3.33 9.20 3.69
N ASN A 690 4.27 10.11 3.42
CA ASN A 690 5.20 10.02 2.30
C ASN A 690 6.58 10.41 2.82
N GLY A 691 7.44 9.44 3.09
CA GLY A 691 8.75 9.72 3.64
C GLY A 691 9.35 8.56 4.41
N VAL A 692 10.37 8.87 5.19
CA VAL A 692 11.20 7.91 5.91
C VAL A 692 10.90 8.00 7.41
N PHE A 693 10.50 6.89 8.01
CA PHE A 693 10.22 6.79 9.42
C PHE A 693 11.20 5.83 10.09
N THR A 694 11.92 6.31 11.07
CA THR A 694 12.89 5.51 11.79
C THR A 694 12.25 4.82 12.97
N GLY A 695 12.44 3.51 13.04
CA GLY A 695 12.04 2.68 14.17
C GLY A 695 13.24 2.03 14.85
N GLN A 696 13.03 1.58 16.04
CA GLN A 696 14.06 0.84 16.79
C GLN A 696 13.42 -0.24 17.65
N MET A 697 14.11 -1.37 17.69
CA MET A 697 13.75 -2.50 18.51
C MET A 697 14.64 -2.54 19.72
N THR A 698 14.07 -2.79 20.89
CA THR A 698 14.79 -2.85 22.16
C THR A 698 14.67 -4.25 22.74
N PHE A 699 15.78 -4.81 23.16
CA PHE A 699 15.85 -6.08 23.87
C PHE A 699 16.23 -5.85 25.33
N ASP A 700 15.58 -6.58 26.23
CA ASP A 700 15.92 -6.56 27.65
C ASP A 700 17.19 -7.35 27.96
N LYS A 701 17.81 -7.01 29.06
CA LYS A 701 19.15 -7.42 29.45
C LYS A 701 19.36 -8.88 29.82
N ASN A 702 18.32 -9.65 29.97
CA ASN A 702 18.44 -11.03 30.44
C ASN A 702 19.17 -11.87 29.38
N GLY A 703 20.48 -12.06 29.60
CA GLY A 703 21.36 -12.81 28.70
C GLY A 703 22.38 -11.98 27.94
N ILE A 704 22.36 -10.65 28.01
CA ILE A 704 23.37 -9.76 27.43
C ILE A 704 24.20 -9.16 28.60
N ASP A 705 25.47 -8.88 28.31
CA ASP A 705 26.41 -8.24 29.26
C ASP A 705 25.71 -7.18 30.11
N PRO A 706 25.58 -7.37 31.40
CA PRO A 706 24.83 -6.50 32.30
C PRO A 706 25.38 -5.07 32.38
N GLN A 707 26.55 -4.79 31.85
CA GLN A 707 27.12 -3.45 31.82
C GLN A 707 26.58 -2.54 30.74
N LYS A 708 25.82 -3.06 29.76
CA LYS A 708 25.49 -2.33 28.55
C LYS A 708 24.00 -2.01 28.33
N GLY A 709 23.14 -2.34 29.24
CA GLY A 709 21.72 -1.99 29.11
C GLY A 709 20.98 -2.67 27.98
N SER A 710 19.85 -2.12 27.60
CA SER A 710 19.07 -2.58 26.45
C SER A 710 19.81 -2.30 25.15
N GLN A 711 19.83 -3.26 24.23
CA GLN A 711 20.34 -3.04 22.89
C GLN A 711 19.26 -2.53 21.97
N VAL A 712 19.62 -1.66 21.05
CA VAL A 712 18.71 -1.03 20.10
C VAL A 712 19.09 -1.46 18.69
N PHE A 713 18.12 -2.03 17.96
CA PHE A 713 18.30 -2.50 16.58
C PHE A 713 17.37 -1.72 15.66
N PRO A 714 17.92 -0.91 14.74
CA PRO A 714 17.11 -0.03 13.91
C PRO A 714 16.41 -0.78 12.78
N LEU A 715 15.21 -0.31 12.45
CA LEU A 715 14.45 -0.65 11.26
C LEU A 715 13.87 0.63 10.68
N ILE A 716 14.02 0.82 9.39
CA ILE A 716 13.50 2.00 8.70
C ILE A 716 12.25 1.59 7.93
N ILE A 717 11.18 2.37 8.05
CA ILE A 717 9.99 2.27 7.21
C ILE A 717 10.07 3.40 6.19
N TRP A 718 10.07 3.04 4.91
CA TRP A 718 10.01 4.00 3.83
C TRP A 718 8.64 3.95 3.18
N PHE A 719 7.81 4.96 3.50
CA PHE A 719 6.53 5.14 2.84
C PHE A 719 6.76 5.79 1.48
N ASP A 720 6.54 5.02 0.44
CA ASP A 720 6.69 5.45 -0.95
C ASP A 720 5.36 5.28 -1.69
N PRO A 721 4.63 6.37 -1.96
CA PRO A 721 3.35 6.29 -2.67
C PRO A 721 3.42 5.75 -4.10
N ASN A 722 4.63 5.66 -4.65
CA ASN A 722 4.89 5.17 -6.01
C ASN A 722 5.37 3.71 -6.05
N PHE A 723 5.49 3.06 -4.87
CA PHE A 723 5.97 1.69 -4.75
C PHE A 723 4.92 0.66 -5.14
#